data_de03d7219cc925581bd264cdd8cf6f46
#
_entry.id   de03d7219cc925581bd264cdd8cf6f46
#
_cell.length_a   1.000
_cell.length_b   1.000
_cell.length_c   1.000
_cell.angle_alpha   90.00
_cell.angle_beta   90.00
_cell.angle_gamma   90.00
#
_symmetry.space_group_name_H-M   'P 1'
#
loop_
_entity.id
_entity.type
_entity.pdbx_description
1 polymer ?
#
loop_
_entity_poly.entity_id
_entity_poly.type
_entity_poly.pdbx_seq_one_letter_code
_entity_poly.pdbx_strand_id
1 'polypeptide(L)'
;MFRIVSLFVLLMVGMSSFAQQKVTFSGVVRDAGSGETLIGALVALEKTELATSTNNYGFYSLSTQPGTYRAIVSYVGYESKVVELALTASKRMDIELRAVDNLLDEVVVSAKKRDGNVTNAQMGAMNFTMEEVKNIPVVFGEKDLLKTIQLLPGVQSGGEGSSNFYVRGGGGDQNLILLDEATVYNASHLMGFFSTFNSDAIKDVQLYKGGIPAHFGGRVSSVLDIAMLDGNKKKFTAEGGVGLIASRLKVEGPLVKDKSSFMLSGRRTYADMFLKLSKDPDVNKSKLYFYDLNAKVNYKFDEKNTLYLSGYFGKDDLGYSDLFSFDWGNATATVRWNHILNDRLFSNTTFIYSDFAYNVMVNSDNSDFKIASKIRNWNVKQDFSFYSSPTSTLRFGVQGLQQSIHPARIKAGEGSTVNDLDVGSRQGVEVAGYVSHEWKPSDRLSMIYGLRATDFMVMGPGSFYEFDGDGEPISEQYYGSKIVKHYFQLEPRFSASFLLNKKSSIKASFNRMAQNLHQLTNTTSSLPTDQYVVSSLNIKPQIANQVALGYFRNFKNNDYEFSVEAYYKAMDNQIDFKNGADLQANKFFEGDLLFGIGRAYGAEWYLRKNTGRFTGWISYTLSKSERKFDGINDGNWFRARQDRVHDISVVGIYELSKKWTLGATFVFNTGNAVTFPSGKYEMDGKTMFYYTERNGYRMPNYHRLDLSATYEPNKENKRFKSSWSFGVYNAYNRKNAYIIDFRENESNKNITEAYRVALFGAIPSVTWNFKF
;
A
#
# COMPACT_ATOMS: atom_id res chain seq x y z
N MET A 1 44.80 7.01 20.06
CA MET A 1 43.41 7.47 20.06
C MET A 1 43.28 8.99 20.19
N PHE A 2 43.89 9.66 21.16
CA PHE A 2 43.83 11.13 21.32
C PHE A 2 44.33 11.95 20.11
N ARG A 3 45.39 11.53 19.39
CA ARG A 3 45.92 12.24 18.21
C ARG A 3 45.01 12.20 16.99
N ILE A 4 44.16 11.15 16.83
CA ILE A 4 43.20 11.03 15.71
C ILE A 4 41.98 11.91 15.99
N VAL A 5 41.55 11.99 17.26
CA VAL A 5 40.43 12.86 17.68
C VAL A 5 40.83 14.34 17.53
N SER A 6 42.05 14.70 17.89
CA SER A 6 42.58 16.08 17.72
C SER A 6 42.71 16.48 16.25
N LEU A 7 43.04 15.56 15.34
CA LEU A 7 43.11 15.82 13.91
C LEU A 7 41.70 16.00 13.31
N PHE A 8 40.71 15.24 13.81
CA PHE A 8 39.31 15.38 13.39
C PHE A 8 38.70 16.70 13.88
N VAL A 9 39.03 17.14 15.10
CA VAL A 9 38.59 18.43 15.66
C VAL A 9 39.25 19.61 14.92
N LEU A 10 40.52 19.51 14.56
CA LEU A 10 41.23 20.53 13.76
C LEU A 10 40.66 20.62 12.32
N LEU A 11 40.31 19.50 11.69
CA LEU A 11 39.63 19.48 10.37
C LEU A 11 38.23 20.09 10.44
N MET A 12 37.49 19.90 11.54
CA MET A 12 36.16 20.52 11.75
C MET A 12 36.28 22.05 11.98
N VAL A 13 37.29 22.54 12.63
CA VAL A 13 37.50 23.99 12.89
C VAL A 13 38.04 24.71 11.64
N GLY A 14 38.78 24.03 10.76
CA GLY A 14 39.31 24.60 9.51
C GLY A 14 38.26 24.85 8.42
N MET A 15 37.03 24.33 8.53
CA MET A 15 35.94 24.49 7.56
C MET A 15 35.05 25.71 7.82
N SER A 16 35.34 26.57 8.78
CA SER A 16 34.53 27.74 9.12
C SER A 16 34.85 28.99 8.30
N SER A 17 35.57 28.89 7.19
CA SER A 17 36.00 30.03 6.38
C SER A 17 35.07 30.26 5.18
N PHE A 18 34.42 31.41 5.16
CA PHE A 18 33.58 31.98 4.06
C PHE A 18 32.27 31.29 3.80
N ALA A 19 31.42 31.12 4.80
CA ALA A 19 29.97 30.96 4.55
C ALA A 19 29.42 32.30 4.08
N GLN A 20 29.36 32.55 2.76
CA GLN A 20 28.52 33.63 2.22
C GLN A 20 27.12 33.49 2.83
N GLN A 21 26.61 34.58 3.41
CA GLN A 21 25.34 34.61 4.15
C GLN A 21 24.21 34.23 3.20
N LYS A 22 23.79 32.95 3.19
CA LYS A 22 22.66 32.47 2.41
C LYS A 22 21.36 32.88 3.09
N VAL A 23 20.40 33.33 2.29
CA VAL A 23 19.02 33.61 2.72
C VAL A 23 18.12 32.48 2.28
N THR A 24 17.04 32.21 3.04
CA THR A 24 16.12 31.10 2.77
C THR A 24 14.72 31.64 2.50
N PHE A 25 14.14 31.20 1.38
CA PHE A 25 12.73 31.37 1.05
C PHE A 25 11.99 30.10 1.45
N SER A 26 11.07 30.18 2.42
CA SER A 26 10.35 29.03 2.99
C SER A 26 8.87 29.32 3.15
N GLY A 27 8.06 28.30 3.35
CA GLY A 27 6.63 28.42 3.57
C GLY A 27 5.85 27.15 3.25
N VAL A 28 4.54 27.28 3.13
CA VAL A 28 3.63 26.20 2.79
C VAL A 28 2.85 26.55 1.53
N VAL A 29 2.75 25.60 0.58
CA VAL A 29 1.91 25.75 -0.62
C VAL A 29 0.56 25.10 -0.36
N ARG A 30 -0.54 25.83 -0.68
CA ARG A 30 -1.93 25.43 -0.42
C ARG A 30 -2.81 25.59 -1.64
N ASP A 31 -3.90 24.83 -1.68
CA ASP A 31 -5.02 25.07 -2.60
C ASP A 31 -5.81 26.31 -2.17
N ALA A 32 -6.00 27.26 -3.07
CA ALA A 32 -6.76 28.49 -2.82
C ALA A 32 -8.26 28.22 -2.57
N GLY A 33 -8.83 27.12 -3.07
CA GLY A 33 -10.24 26.76 -2.93
C GLY A 33 -10.59 26.09 -1.62
N SER A 34 -9.69 25.26 -1.11
CA SER A 34 -9.91 24.47 0.12
C SER A 34 -9.00 24.85 1.29
N GLY A 35 -7.86 25.50 1.02
CA GLY A 35 -6.80 25.75 2.01
C GLY A 35 -5.97 24.51 2.35
N GLU A 36 -6.16 23.40 1.63
CA GLU A 36 -5.43 22.15 1.80
C GLU A 36 -3.98 22.28 1.32
N THR A 37 -3.05 21.59 1.97
CA THR A 37 -1.63 21.62 1.59
C THR A 37 -1.39 20.81 0.30
N LEU A 38 -0.55 21.31 -0.59
CA LEU A 38 -0.18 20.65 -1.85
C LEU A 38 1.16 19.91 -1.71
N ILE A 39 1.12 18.59 -1.86
CA ILE A 39 2.27 17.70 -1.76
C ILE A 39 3.03 17.68 -3.09
N GLY A 40 4.35 17.93 -3.07
CA GLY A 40 5.17 17.87 -4.27
C GLY A 40 5.00 19.09 -5.20
N ALA A 41 4.39 20.19 -4.75
CA ALA A 41 4.35 21.45 -5.50
C ALA A 41 5.77 21.99 -5.73
N LEU A 42 6.07 22.43 -6.94
CA LEU A 42 7.37 22.95 -7.32
C LEU A 42 7.49 24.44 -7.00
N VAL A 43 8.58 24.82 -6.34
CA VAL A 43 9.00 26.20 -6.11
C VAL A 43 10.35 26.39 -6.79
N ALA A 44 10.41 27.20 -7.86
CA ALA A 44 11.61 27.43 -8.65
C ALA A 44 11.92 28.93 -8.75
N LEU A 45 13.20 29.31 -8.72
CA LEU A 45 13.63 30.68 -9.00
C LEU A 45 13.94 30.85 -10.49
N GLU A 46 13.21 31.77 -11.14
CA GLU A 46 13.38 32.03 -12.57
C GLU A 46 14.82 32.46 -12.91
N LYS A 47 15.30 32.06 -14.09
CA LYS A 47 16.67 32.31 -14.58
C LYS A 47 17.79 31.73 -13.71
N THR A 48 17.42 30.82 -12.79
CA THR A 48 18.38 30.03 -11.99
C THR A 48 18.03 28.54 -12.14
N GLU A 49 18.93 27.66 -11.74
CA GLU A 49 18.63 26.21 -11.69
C GLU A 49 18.12 25.78 -10.30
N LEU A 50 17.82 26.77 -9.43
CA LEU A 50 17.42 26.51 -8.05
C LEU A 50 15.91 26.24 -7.99
N ALA A 51 15.56 25.04 -7.55
CA ALA A 51 14.19 24.63 -7.32
C ALA A 51 14.11 23.62 -6.16
N THR A 52 12.96 23.62 -5.49
CA THR A 52 12.61 22.63 -4.46
C THR A 52 11.15 22.20 -4.64
N SER A 53 10.79 21.04 -4.11
CA SER A 53 9.40 20.59 -4.05
C SER A 53 8.91 20.60 -2.61
N THR A 54 7.60 20.83 -2.43
CA THR A 54 7.00 20.72 -1.10
C THR A 54 7.05 19.28 -0.61
N ASN A 55 7.27 19.10 0.69
CA ASN A 55 7.20 17.79 1.36
C ASN A 55 5.75 17.30 1.49
N ASN A 56 5.54 16.12 2.12
CA ASN A 56 4.22 15.52 2.33
C ASN A 56 3.25 16.41 3.15
N TYR A 57 3.72 17.51 3.68
CA TYR A 57 2.94 18.47 4.47
C TYR A 57 2.83 19.84 3.82
N GLY A 58 3.25 19.96 2.55
CA GLY A 58 3.19 21.17 1.77
C GLY A 58 4.29 22.20 2.09
N PHE A 59 5.25 21.88 2.98
CA PHE A 59 6.34 22.77 3.35
C PHE A 59 7.45 22.74 2.30
N TYR A 60 7.96 23.92 1.95
CA TYR A 60 9.13 24.12 1.09
C TYR A 60 10.20 24.97 1.77
N SER A 61 11.46 24.76 1.39
CA SER A 61 12.60 25.56 1.82
C SER A 61 13.62 25.64 0.70
N LEU A 62 13.96 26.86 0.27
CA LEU A 62 14.87 27.15 -0.83
C LEU A 62 15.88 28.21 -0.39
N SER A 63 17.14 27.83 -0.22
CA SER A 63 18.24 28.73 0.19
C SER A 63 19.00 29.24 -1.04
N THR A 64 19.25 30.56 -1.10
CA THR A 64 19.96 31.22 -2.19
C THR A 64 20.85 32.36 -1.66
N GLN A 65 21.59 33.04 -2.53
CA GLN A 65 22.27 34.28 -2.21
C GLN A 65 21.26 35.43 -2.02
N PRO A 66 21.59 36.47 -1.23
CA PRO A 66 20.77 37.68 -1.20
C PRO A 66 20.61 38.27 -2.61
N GLY A 67 19.40 38.73 -2.96
CA GLY A 67 19.12 39.29 -4.28
C GLY A 67 17.62 39.42 -4.55
N THR A 68 17.31 39.94 -5.74
CA THR A 68 15.91 40.02 -6.24
C THR A 68 15.66 38.85 -7.20
N TYR A 69 14.59 38.10 -6.95
CA TYR A 69 14.23 36.93 -7.71
C TYR A 69 12.76 36.93 -8.09
N ARG A 70 12.41 36.17 -9.13
CA ARG A 70 11.04 35.80 -9.45
C ARG A 70 10.89 34.32 -9.14
N ALA A 71 10.06 33.98 -8.15
CA ALA A 71 9.72 32.61 -7.84
C ALA A 71 8.49 32.17 -8.63
N ILE A 72 8.60 31.05 -9.33
CA ILE A 72 7.48 30.38 -10.01
C ILE A 72 7.05 29.21 -9.14
N VAL A 73 5.80 29.24 -8.67
CA VAL A 73 5.22 28.18 -7.87
C VAL A 73 4.11 27.51 -8.67
N SER A 74 4.14 26.20 -8.68
CA SER A 74 3.35 25.47 -9.65
C SER A 74 3.04 24.03 -9.21
N TYR A 75 1.83 23.54 -9.58
CA TYR A 75 1.34 22.20 -9.28
C TYR A 75 0.39 21.71 -10.38
N VAL A 76 0.31 20.38 -10.60
CA VAL A 76 -0.57 19.80 -11.64
C VAL A 76 -2.01 20.14 -11.38
N GLY A 77 -2.73 20.57 -12.40
CA GLY A 77 -4.14 20.97 -12.29
C GLY A 77 -4.35 22.35 -11.66
N TYR A 78 -3.26 23.13 -11.46
CA TYR A 78 -3.32 24.46 -10.87
C TYR A 78 -2.66 25.51 -11.76
N GLU A 79 -3.13 26.75 -11.69
CA GLU A 79 -2.49 27.92 -12.29
C GLU A 79 -1.14 28.17 -11.62
N SER A 80 -0.09 28.39 -12.43
CA SER A 80 1.22 28.76 -11.91
C SER A 80 1.19 30.18 -11.36
N LYS A 81 1.77 30.39 -10.18
CA LYS A 81 1.87 31.72 -9.54
C LYS A 81 3.29 32.22 -9.57
N VAL A 82 3.48 33.43 -10.06
CA VAL A 82 4.74 34.14 -10.03
C VAL A 82 4.76 35.10 -8.85
N VAL A 83 5.84 35.09 -8.07
CA VAL A 83 6.03 35.92 -6.88
C VAL A 83 7.35 36.68 -7.01
N GLU A 84 7.30 37.98 -6.97
CA GLU A 84 8.50 38.86 -6.92
C GLU A 84 9.08 38.83 -5.49
N LEU A 85 10.35 38.57 -5.38
CA LEU A 85 11.04 38.36 -4.10
C LEU A 85 12.28 39.23 -3.99
N ALA A 86 12.27 40.18 -3.08
CA ALA A 86 13.49 40.84 -2.60
C ALA A 86 13.99 40.07 -1.37
N LEU A 87 14.99 39.23 -1.54
CA LEU A 87 15.57 38.38 -0.51
C LEU A 87 16.86 39.03 0.05
N THR A 88 16.73 40.04 0.88
CA THR A 88 17.87 40.63 1.63
C THR A 88 18.10 39.86 2.94
N ALA A 89 17.07 39.20 3.45
CA ALA A 89 17.09 38.32 4.60
C ALA A 89 16.20 37.09 4.33
N SER A 90 16.27 36.06 5.16
CA SER A 90 15.38 34.91 5.08
C SER A 90 13.92 35.36 5.17
N LYS A 91 13.08 34.85 4.28
CA LYS A 91 11.67 35.22 4.18
C LYS A 91 10.77 34.01 4.14
N ARG A 92 9.79 34.00 5.00
CA ARG A 92 8.73 33.02 5.01
C ARG A 92 7.47 33.56 4.32
N MET A 93 6.86 32.74 3.46
CA MET A 93 5.63 33.11 2.74
C MET A 93 4.83 31.84 2.40
N ASP A 94 3.60 31.74 2.91
CA ASP A 94 2.65 30.73 2.45
C ASP A 94 2.06 31.16 1.10
N ILE A 95 1.90 30.21 0.18
CA ILE A 95 1.49 30.46 -1.20
C ILE A 95 0.22 29.66 -1.51
N GLU A 96 -0.80 30.35 -2.03
CA GLU A 96 -2.03 29.71 -2.50
C GLU A 96 -2.01 29.64 -4.03
N LEU A 97 -2.31 28.45 -4.56
CA LEU A 97 -2.52 28.18 -5.99
C LEU A 97 -4.00 27.95 -6.27
N ARG A 98 -4.49 28.40 -7.42
CA ARG A 98 -5.87 28.19 -7.88
C ARG A 98 -5.93 26.97 -8.79
N ALA A 99 -6.88 26.06 -8.52
CA ALA A 99 -7.17 24.96 -9.43
C ALA A 99 -7.71 25.47 -10.76
N VAL A 100 -7.32 24.83 -11.87
CA VAL A 100 -7.83 25.15 -13.21
C VAL A 100 -9.10 24.35 -13.44
N ASP A 101 -10.22 25.03 -13.66
CA ASP A 101 -11.54 24.41 -13.87
C ASP A 101 -11.68 23.68 -15.22
N ASN A 102 -10.81 23.96 -16.22
CA ASN A 102 -10.85 23.37 -17.57
C ASN A 102 -9.46 22.99 -18.07
N LEU A 103 -9.19 21.72 -18.21
CA LEU A 103 -7.95 21.18 -18.80
C LEU A 103 -7.87 21.31 -20.33
N LEU A 104 -8.85 21.91 -21.02
CA LEU A 104 -8.98 21.87 -22.48
C LEU A 104 -8.64 23.17 -23.23
N ASP A 105 -8.55 24.30 -22.56
CA ASP A 105 -8.35 25.60 -23.25
C ASP A 105 -7.15 26.38 -22.69
N GLU A 106 -5.99 25.84 -22.75
CA GLU A 106 -4.72 26.58 -22.79
C GLU A 106 -3.56 25.62 -22.56
N VAL A 107 -2.42 25.93 -23.18
CA VAL A 107 -1.15 25.30 -22.81
C VAL A 107 -0.84 25.75 -21.38
N VAL A 108 -1.52 25.12 -20.41
CA VAL A 108 -1.16 25.23 -19.01
C VAL A 108 0.26 24.69 -18.92
N VAL A 109 1.21 25.58 -18.65
CA VAL A 109 2.56 25.17 -18.21
C VAL A 109 2.35 24.40 -16.92
N SER A 110 2.02 23.12 -17.05
CA SER A 110 1.78 22.25 -15.92
C SER A 110 3.11 22.00 -15.26
N ALA A 111 3.14 22.32 -14.04
CA ALA A 111 4.35 22.43 -13.27
C ALA A 111 4.49 21.37 -12.16
N LYS A 112 3.82 20.25 -12.24
CA LYS A 112 4.51 19.02 -11.83
C LYS A 112 5.71 19.01 -12.76
N LYS A 113 6.93 18.81 -12.23
CA LYS A 113 8.01 18.49 -13.14
C LYS A 113 7.45 17.37 -14.01
N ARG A 114 6.95 17.72 -15.20
CA ARG A 114 6.48 16.70 -16.17
C ARG A 114 7.61 15.75 -16.56
N ASP A 115 8.81 16.08 -16.09
CA ASP A 115 10.03 15.30 -16.21
C ASP A 115 10.40 14.54 -14.92
N GLY A 116 9.54 14.53 -13.89
CA GLY A 116 9.80 13.82 -12.62
C GLY A 116 10.09 12.33 -12.81
N ASN A 117 9.45 11.71 -13.81
CA ASN A 117 9.79 10.36 -14.24
C ASN A 117 11.28 10.21 -14.62
N VAL A 118 11.92 11.24 -15.18
CA VAL A 118 13.32 11.25 -15.61
C VAL A 118 14.24 11.82 -14.52
N THR A 119 13.85 12.92 -13.87
CA THR A 119 14.75 13.72 -13.03
C THR A 119 14.79 13.32 -11.56
N ASN A 120 13.76 12.65 -11.03
CA ASN A 120 13.74 12.19 -9.63
C ASN A 120 14.74 11.04 -9.43
N ALA A 121 15.55 11.08 -8.36
CA ALA A 121 16.44 10.00 -7.99
C ALA A 121 15.71 8.73 -7.53
N GLN A 122 14.47 8.86 -7.05
CA GLN A 122 13.65 7.76 -6.58
C GLN A 122 13.33 6.80 -7.74
N MET A 123 13.73 5.52 -7.59
CA MET A 123 13.45 4.45 -8.55
C MET A 123 12.33 3.54 -8.03
N GLY A 124 11.45 3.08 -8.94
CA GLY A 124 10.37 2.16 -8.57
C GLY A 124 9.27 2.80 -7.70
N ALA A 125 9.20 4.13 -7.64
CA ALA A 125 8.13 4.86 -6.98
C ALA A 125 7.09 5.35 -7.99
N MET A 126 5.81 5.13 -7.68
CA MET A 126 4.67 5.58 -8.48
C MET A 126 3.71 6.38 -7.61
N ASN A 127 3.39 7.58 -8.03
CA ASN A 127 2.49 8.50 -7.33
C ASN A 127 1.29 8.81 -8.19
N PHE A 128 0.10 8.78 -7.61
CA PHE A 128 -1.13 9.17 -8.29
C PHE A 128 -2.18 9.68 -7.30
N THR A 129 -3.10 10.47 -7.83
CA THR A 129 -4.27 10.96 -7.09
C THR A 129 -5.52 10.19 -7.49
N MET A 130 -6.55 10.21 -6.65
CA MET A 130 -7.83 9.55 -6.98
C MET A 130 -8.54 10.22 -8.17
N GLU A 131 -8.24 11.49 -8.45
CA GLU A 131 -8.76 12.18 -9.66
C GLU A 131 -8.21 11.57 -10.96
N GLU A 132 -6.93 11.18 -10.98
CA GLU A 132 -6.31 10.55 -12.16
C GLU A 132 -6.91 9.16 -12.48
N VAL A 133 -7.50 8.50 -11.50
CA VAL A 133 -8.01 7.13 -11.63
C VAL A 133 -9.54 7.01 -11.56
N LYS A 134 -10.25 8.14 -11.41
CA LYS A 134 -11.71 8.16 -11.20
C LYS A 134 -12.55 7.51 -12.30
N ASN A 135 -12.05 7.50 -13.55
CA ASN A 135 -12.75 6.97 -14.72
C ASN A 135 -12.30 5.56 -15.14
N ILE A 136 -11.45 4.90 -14.35
CA ILE A 136 -11.06 3.52 -14.60
C ILE A 136 -12.23 2.61 -14.25
N PRO A 137 -12.65 1.72 -15.16
CA PRO A 137 -13.69 0.74 -14.86
C PRO A 137 -13.26 -0.21 -13.75
N VAL A 138 -14.16 -0.44 -12.80
CA VAL A 138 -13.93 -1.34 -11.67
C VAL A 138 -15.17 -2.18 -11.39
N VAL A 139 -14.99 -3.28 -10.67
CA VAL A 139 -16.09 -4.18 -10.32
C VAL A 139 -17.15 -3.43 -9.50
N PHE A 140 -18.42 -3.68 -9.80
CA PHE A 140 -19.60 -3.07 -9.14
C PHE A 140 -19.68 -1.52 -9.22
N GLY A 141 -18.81 -0.86 -10.02
CA GLY A 141 -18.84 0.59 -10.20
C GLY A 141 -18.28 1.40 -9.01
N GLU A 142 -17.67 0.74 -8.01
CA GLU A 142 -16.99 1.39 -6.90
C GLU A 142 -15.52 1.68 -7.25
N LYS A 143 -15.08 2.93 -7.07
CA LYS A 143 -13.69 3.33 -7.28
C LYS A 143 -12.81 2.63 -6.23
N ASP A 144 -11.89 1.79 -6.68
CA ASP A 144 -11.06 0.97 -5.79
C ASP A 144 -9.57 1.23 -6.00
N LEU A 145 -8.92 1.69 -4.95
CA LEU A 145 -7.49 1.99 -4.97
C LEU A 145 -6.64 0.75 -5.24
N LEU A 146 -6.87 -0.34 -4.51
CA LEU A 146 -6.04 -1.54 -4.63
C LEU A 146 -6.21 -2.22 -5.98
N LYS A 147 -7.42 -2.21 -6.54
CA LYS A 147 -7.66 -2.68 -7.92
C LYS A 147 -6.92 -1.83 -8.95
N THR A 148 -6.80 -0.52 -8.71
CA THR A 148 -6.06 0.38 -9.60
C THR A 148 -4.56 0.12 -9.56
N ILE A 149 -3.97 -0.06 -8.38
CA ILE A 149 -2.52 -0.35 -8.28
C ILE A 149 -2.14 -1.71 -8.88
N GLN A 150 -3.05 -2.67 -8.92
CA GLN A 150 -2.86 -3.95 -9.60
C GLN A 150 -2.70 -3.82 -11.14
N LEU A 151 -3.00 -2.67 -11.72
CA LEU A 151 -2.81 -2.38 -13.15
C LEU A 151 -1.42 -1.77 -13.45
N LEU A 152 -0.57 -1.60 -12.45
CA LEU A 152 0.76 -1.00 -12.56
C LEU A 152 1.83 -2.07 -12.81
N PRO A 153 2.94 -1.73 -13.49
CA PRO A 153 4.00 -2.70 -13.75
C PRO A 153 4.67 -3.19 -12.46
N GLY A 154 4.95 -4.49 -12.38
CA GLY A 154 5.55 -5.13 -11.21
C GLY A 154 4.59 -5.34 -10.04
N VAL A 155 3.29 -5.08 -10.22
CA VAL A 155 2.23 -5.33 -9.24
C VAL A 155 1.27 -6.38 -9.79
N GLN A 156 1.18 -7.52 -9.14
CA GLN A 156 0.34 -8.64 -9.55
C GLN A 156 -0.86 -8.79 -8.62
N SER A 157 -2.03 -9.10 -9.17
CA SER A 157 -3.26 -9.34 -8.40
C SER A 157 -3.20 -10.69 -7.66
N GLY A 158 -3.86 -10.81 -6.51
CA GLY A 158 -4.06 -12.07 -5.80
C GLY A 158 -5.01 -13.06 -6.51
N GLY A 159 -5.65 -12.65 -7.61
CA GLY A 159 -6.62 -13.45 -8.35
C GLY A 159 -7.95 -12.73 -8.55
N GLU A 160 -8.93 -13.44 -9.13
CA GLU A 160 -10.26 -12.87 -9.35
C GLU A 160 -10.94 -12.50 -8.02
N GLY A 161 -11.51 -11.31 -7.96
CA GLY A 161 -12.16 -10.82 -6.74
C GLY A 161 -11.22 -10.45 -5.60
N SER A 162 -9.88 -10.59 -5.73
CA SER A 162 -8.94 -10.28 -4.67
C SER A 162 -8.42 -8.83 -4.73
N SER A 163 -8.42 -8.13 -3.61
CA SER A 163 -7.72 -6.84 -3.43
C SER A 163 -6.26 -7.01 -3.01
N ASN A 164 -5.83 -8.23 -2.68
CA ASN A 164 -4.44 -8.51 -2.40
C ASN A 164 -3.55 -8.30 -3.62
N PHE A 165 -2.35 -7.83 -3.37
CA PHE A 165 -1.37 -7.58 -4.42
C PHE A 165 0.01 -8.06 -4.01
N TYR A 166 0.79 -8.44 -4.98
CA TYR A 166 2.17 -8.91 -4.86
C TYR A 166 3.09 -8.00 -5.65
N VAL A 167 4.19 -7.60 -5.05
CA VAL A 167 5.14 -6.67 -5.69
C VAL A 167 6.48 -7.36 -5.87
N ARG A 168 6.94 -7.45 -7.13
CA ARG A 168 8.24 -8.02 -7.48
C ARG A 168 8.49 -9.36 -6.78
N GLY A 169 7.51 -10.25 -6.84
CA GLY A 169 7.57 -11.62 -6.34
C GLY A 169 7.56 -11.78 -4.81
N GLY A 170 7.34 -10.71 -4.06
CA GLY A 170 7.13 -10.78 -2.62
C GLY A 170 5.77 -11.36 -2.24
N GLY A 171 5.57 -11.74 -0.99
CA GLY A 171 4.29 -12.19 -0.41
C GLY A 171 3.30 -11.04 -0.18
N GLY A 172 2.02 -11.35 0.03
CA GLY A 172 1.00 -10.35 0.33
C GLY A 172 1.27 -9.61 1.65
N ASP A 173 1.71 -10.34 2.67
CA ASP A 173 2.11 -9.82 3.98
C ASP A 173 3.41 -8.99 3.96
N GLN A 174 4.18 -9.09 2.89
CA GLN A 174 5.45 -8.39 2.71
C GLN A 174 5.28 -6.95 2.19
N ASN A 175 4.04 -6.48 2.01
CA ASN A 175 3.72 -5.11 1.65
C ASN A 175 3.33 -4.31 2.90
N LEU A 176 3.93 -3.15 3.09
CA LEU A 176 3.53 -2.20 4.13
C LEU A 176 2.43 -1.30 3.57
N ILE A 177 1.24 -1.39 4.14
CA ILE A 177 0.10 -0.59 3.73
C ILE A 177 -0.21 0.41 4.85
N LEU A 178 -0.12 1.70 4.55
CA LEU A 178 -0.28 2.78 5.49
C LEU A 178 -1.43 3.70 5.09
N LEU A 179 -2.26 4.08 6.06
CA LEU A 179 -3.27 5.15 5.94
C LEU A 179 -2.95 6.23 6.96
N ASP A 180 -2.54 7.42 6.50
CA ASP A 180 -2.03 8.49 7.36
C ASP A 180 -0.99 7.99 8.38
N GLU A 181 0.00 7.20 7.92
CA GLU A 181 1.07 6.53 8.66
C GLU A 181 0.65 5.33 9.54
N ALA A 182 -0.65 5.09 9.74
CA ALA A 182 -1.14 3.93 10.48
C ALA A 182 -1.14 2.66 9.61
N THR A 183 -0.62 1.56 10.13
CA THR A 183 -0.63 0.27 9.43
C THR A 183 -2.05 -0.27 9.33
N VAL A 184 -2.49 -0.57 8.11
CA VAL A 184 -3.73 -1.32 7.83
C VAL A 184 -3.34 -2.76 7.52
N TYR A 185 -3.83 -3.69 8.33
CA TYR A 185 -3.62 -5.12 8.14
C TYR A 185 -4.54 -5.62 7.03
N ASN A 186 -5.19 -6.63 7.00
CA ASN A 186 -6.06 -7.05 5.91
C ASN A 186 -6.80 -5.86 5.25
N ALA A 187 -6.23 -5.31 4.16
CA ALA A 187 -6.71 -4.08 3.51
C ALA A 187 -7.89 -4.35 2.55
N SER A 188 -8.76 -5.31 2.90
CA SER A 188 -9.88 -5.73 2.04
C SER A 188 -11.17 -5.94 2.79
N HIS A 189 -12.28 -5.64 2.11
CA HIS A 189 -13.64 -5.97 2.51
C HIS A 189 -14.21 -7.12 1.67
N LEU A 190 -15.20 -7.83 2.23
CA LEU A 190 -15.89 -8.95 1.61
C LEU A 190 -14.89 -9.95 0.98
N MET A 191 -13.93 -10.40 1.79
CA MET A 191 -12.89 -11.39 1.43
C MET A 191 -12.06 -11.01 0.18
N GLY A 192 -11.91 -9.70 -0.10
CA GLY A 192 -11.08 -9.19 -1.19
C GLY A 192 -11.83 -8.46 -2.29
N PHE A 193 -13.16 -8.49 -2.35
CA PHE A 193 -13.90 -7.85 -3.42
C PHE A 193 -13.75 -6.34 -3.46
N PHE A 194 -13.56 -5.69 -2.32
CA PHE A 194 -13.33 -4.26 -2.19
C PHE A 194 -12.10 -3.96 -1.35
N SER A 195 -11.43 -2.85 -1.63
CA SER A 195 -10.41 -2.34 -0.70
C SER A 195 -11.06 -1.63 0.49
N THR A 196 -10.34 -1.58 1.61
CA THR A 196 -10.74 -0.82 2.80
C THR A 196 -10.67 0.69 2.58
N PHE A 197 -10.10 1.17 1.48
CA PHE A 197 -9.86 2.57 1.22
C PHE A 197 -11.03 3.22 0.48
N ASN A 198 -11.76 4.10 1.16
CA ASN A 198 -12.78 4.93 0.53
C ASN A 198 -12.13 6.01 -0.33
N SER A 199 -12.29 5.91 -1.64
CA SER A 199 -11.67 6.79 -2.62
C SER A 199 -11.97 8.28 -2.40
N ASP A 200 -13.14 8.61 -1.85
CA ASP A 200 -13.55 10.00 -1.62
C ASP A 200 -12.83 10.64 -0.42
N ALA A 201 -12.16 9.83 0.43
CA ALA A 201 -11.36 10.30 1.57
C ALA A 201 -9.86 10.43 1.28
N ILE A 202 -9.39 9.97 0.10
CA ILE A 202 -7.97 9.88 -0.23
C ILE A 202 -7.50 11.12 -0.98
N LYS A 203 -6.35 11.66 -0.58
CA LYS A 203 -5.65 12.81 -1.17
C LYS A 203 -4.56 12.39 -2.14
N ASP A 204 -3.65 11.55 -1.70
CA ASP A 204 -2.45 11.13 -2.43
C ASP A 204 -2.10 9.68 -2.14
N VAL A 205 -1.51 9.01 -3.12
CA VAL A 205 -1.10 7.61 -3.01
C VAL A 205 0.30 7.46 -3.57
N GLN A 206 1.19 6.88 -2.77
CA GLN A 206 2.56 6.60 -3.14
C GLN A 206 2.86 5.12 -2.99
N LEU A 207 3.19 4.47 -4.09
CA LEU A 207 3.63 3.06 -4.12
C LEU A 207 5.14 3.00 -4.36
N TYR A 208 5.88 2.41 -3.43
CA TYR A 208 7.31 2.13 -3.55
C TYR A 208 7.54 0.64 -3.80
N LYS A 209 7.94 0.27 -5.02
CA LYS A 209 8.33 -1.10 -5.43
C LYS A 209 9.84 -1.34 -5.30
N GLY A 210 10.61 -0.27 -5.14
CA GLY A 210 12.06 -0.24 -5.01
C GLY A 210 12.52 1.16 -4.61
N GLY A 211 13.80 1.33 -4.28
CA GLY A 211 14.32 2.60 -3.78
C GLY A 211 13.58 3.09 -2.52
N ILE A 212 13.10 2.19 -1.66
CA ILE A 212 12.25 2.50 -0.51
C ILE A 212 12.99 3.42 0.46
N PRO A 213 12.41 4.59 0.83
CA PRO A 213 13.04 5.53 1.76
C PRO A 213 13.35 4.91 3.13
N ALA A 214 14.44 5.36 3.79
CA ALA A 214 14.93 4.76 5.05
C ALA A 214 13.98 4.94 6.25
N HIS A 215 13.05 5.89 6.21
CA HIS A 215 12.05 6.08 7.26
C HIS A 215 10.94 5.00 7.26
N PHE A 216 10.80 4.21 6.19
CA PHE A 216 9.94 3.04 6.16
C PHE A 216 10.70 1.78 6.53
N GLY A 217 10.11 0.88 7.29
CA GLY A 217 10.67 -0.41 7.70
C GLY A 217 9.61 -1.45 8.00
N GLY A 218 10.03 -2.66 8.41
CA GLY A 218 9.16 -3.71 8.91
C GLY A 218 8.46 -4.55 7.83
N ARG A 219 8.76 -4.34 6.52
CA ARG A 219 8.27 -5.16 5.40
C ARG A 219 9.35 -5.28 4.33
N VAL A 220 9.35 -6.40 3.60
CA VAL A 220 10.44 -6.76 2.68
C VAL A 220 10.08 -6.66 1.19
N SER A 221 8.85 -6.23 0.82
CA SER A 221 8.45 -6.17 -0.59
C SER A 221 8.20 -4.77 -1.09
N SER A 222 7.20 -4.08 -0.57
CA SER A 222 6.80 -2.74 -1.01
C SER A 222 6.23 -1.89 0.12
N VAL A 223 6.05 -0.59 -0.15
CA VAL A 223 5.31 0.32 0.72
C VAL A 223 4.23 1.02 -0.10
N LEU A 224 3.00 0.96 0.39
CA LEU A 224 1.87 1.73 -0.11
C LEU A 224 1.50 2.76 0.97
N ASP A 225 1.84 4.01 0.72
CA ASP A 225 1.58 5.14 1.62
C ASP A 225 0.40 5.96 1.10
N ILE A 226 -0.67 6.03 1.89
CA ILE A 226 -1.94 6.65 1.53
C ILE A 226 -2.21 7.81 2.48
N ALA A 227 -2.32 9.02 1.93
CA ALA A 227 -2.68 10.21 2.68
C ALA A 227 -4.19 10.51 2.54
N MET A 228 -4.87 10.76 3.66
CA MET A 228 -6.26 11.22 3.66
C MET A 228 -6.35 12.73 3.41
N LEU A 229 -7.48 13.16 2.83
CA LEU A 229 -7.84 14.58 2.69
C LEU A 229 -7.86 15.27 4.04
N ASP A 230 -7.35 16.52 4.08
CA ASP A 230 -7.32 17.31 5.31
C ASP A 230 -8.66 18.01 5.61
N GLY A 231 -9.57 18.06 4.62
CA GLY A 231 -10.83 18.78 4.67
C GLY A 231 -10.73 20.26 4.25
N ASN A 232 -11.85 20.84 3.87
CA ASN A 232 -11.93 22.19 3.34
C ASN A 232 -11.96 23.24 4.47
N LYS A 233 -10.98 24.16 4.50
CA LYS A 233 -10.86 25.23 5.51
C LYS A 233 -11.71 26.48 5.21
N LYS A 234 -12.28 26.57 3.99
CA LYS A 234 -12.91 27.80 3.49
C LYS A 234 -14.43 27.66 3.38
N LYS A 235 -14.95 26.50 3.00
CA LYS A 235 -16.38 26.26 2.77
C LYS A 235 -16.79 24.83 3.12
N PHE A 236 -18.07 24.65 3.44
CA PHE A 236 -18.65 23.31 3.56
C PHE A 236 -18.90 22.72 2.18
N THR A 237 -18.53 21.46 2.00
CA THR A 237 -18.78 20.67 0.79
C THR A 237 -19.23 19.27 1.19
N ALA A 238 -20.08 18.69 0.35
CA ALA A 238 -20.53 17.32 0.48
C ALA A 238 -20.44 16.63 -0.88
N GLU A 239 -19.92 15.43 -0.93
CA GLU A 239 -19.92 14.60 -2.13
C GLU A 239 -20.20 13.15 -1.78
N GLY A 240 -20.77 12.42 -2.72
CA GLY A 240 -21.11 11.03 -2.50
C GLY A 240 -21.53 10.30 -3.75
N GLY A 241 -21.89 9.04 -3.57
CA GLY A 241 -22.38 8.19 -4.65
C GLY A 241 -23.35 7.13 -4.13
N VAL A 242 -24.32 6.81 -4.96
CA VAL A 242 -25.28 5.72 -4.74
C VAL A 242 -25.15 4.77 -5.92
N GLY A 243 -24.65 3.58 -5.67
CA GLY A 243 -24.50 2.51 -6.64
C GLY A 243 -25.51 1.38 -6.40
N LEU A 244 -25.43 0.30 -7.20
CA LEU A 244 -26.33 -0.85 -7.07
C LEU A 244 -26.14 -1.59 -5.74
N ILE A 245 -24.92 -1.67 -5.22
CA ILE A 245 -24.60 -2.50 -4.04
C ILE A 245 -23.92 -1.73 -2.91
N ALA A 246 -23.51 -0.48 -3.13
CA ALA A 246 -22.84 0.34 -2.14
C ALA A 246 -23.22 1.82 -2.26
N SER A 247 -23.20 2.52 -1.14
CA SER A 247 -23.32 3.97 -1.08
C SER A 247 -22.21 4.56 -0.24
N ARG A 248 -21.80 5.78 -0.60
CA ARG A 248 -20.77 6.53 0.11
C ARG A 248 -21.16 8.00 0.22
N LEU A 249 -20.71 8.62 1.28
CA LEU A 249 -20.91 10.05 1.56
C LEU A 249 -19.67 10.61 2.24
N LYS A 250 -19.20 11.77 1.78
CA LYS A 250 -18.18 12.58 2.42
C LYS A 250 -18.73 13.96 2.70
N VAL A 251 -18.45 14.48 3.88
CA VAL A 251 -18.75 15.86 4.29
C VAL A 251 -17.48 16.48 4.86
N GLU A 252 -17.15 17.68 4.43
CA GLU A 252 -15.99 18.42 4.91
C GLU A 252 -16.30 19.92 5.05
N GLY A 253 -15.57 20.59 5.91
CA GLY A 253 -15.75 22.01 6.09
C GLY A 253 -14.84 22.61 7.16
N PRO A 254 -14.87 23.95 7.33
CA PRO A 254 -14.15 24.63 8.39
C PRO A 254 -14.79 24.41 9.77
N LEU A 255 -13.97 24.11 10.77
CA LEU A 255 -14.34 24.30 12.18
C LEU A 255 -14.07 25.74 12.59
N VAL A 256 -12.89 26.27 12.20
CA VAL A 256 -12.53 27.68 12.27
C VAL A 256 -11.99 28.07 10.90
N LYS A 257 -12.66 29.02 10.25
CA LYS A 257 -12.32 29.45 8.90
C LYS A 257 -10.82 29.77 8.76
N ASP A 258 -10.19 29.23 7.70
CA ASP A 258 -8.77 29.37 7.36
C ASP A 258 -7.78 28.76 8.36
N LYS A 259 -8.22 28.30 9.55
CA LYS A 259 -7.36 27.71 10.59
C LYS A 259 -7.54 26.22 10.75
N SER A 260 -8.77 25.75 10.72
CA SER A 260 -9.06 24.34 10.98
C SER A 260 -10.14 23.80 10.06
N SER A 261 -10.06 22.51 9.75
CA SER A 261 -11.07 21.81 8.98
C SER A 261 -11.32 20.42 9.54
N PHE A 262 -12.46 19.87 9.15
CA PHE A 262 -12.78 18.46 9.33
C PHE A 262 -13.13 17.82 8.00
N MET A 263 -12.93 16.53 7.91
CA MET A 263 -13.42 15.63 6.88
C MET A 263 -14.02 14.40 7.55
N LEU A 264 -15.22 14.04 7.13
CA LEU A 264 -15.91 12.84 7.58
C LEU A 264 -16.40 12.10 6.35
N SER A 265 -16.06 10.83 6.22
CA SER A 265 -16.48 10.01 5.08
C SER A 265 -16.94 8.65 5.56
N GLY A 266 -18.05 8.17 5.03
CA GLY A 266 -18.59 6.84 5.31
C GLY A 266 -18.98 6.13 4.03
N ARG A 267 -18.84 4.80 4.04
CA ARG A 267 -19.27 3.90 2.96
C ARG A 267 -19.93 2.67 3.58
N ARG A 268 -20.97 2.16 2.94
CA ARG A 268 -21.61 0.89 3.30
C ARG A 268 -22.05 0.14 2.04
N THR A 269 -21.84 -1.18 2.04
CA THR A 269 -22.53 -2.08 1.10
C THR A 269 -23.84 -2.54 1.67
N TYR A 270 -24.77 -2.88 0.80
CA TYR A 270 -26.10 -3.40 1.14
C TYR A 270 -26.48 -4.63 0.30
N ALA A 271 -25.46 -5.46 -0.02
CA ALA A 271 -25.69 -6.74 -0.71
C ALA A 271 -26.64 -7.67 0.09
N ASP A 272 -26.63 -7.55 1.42
CA ASP A 272 -27.56 -8.21 2.34
C ASP A 272 -29.05 -7.91 2.06
N MET A 273 -29.38 -6.72 1.53
CA MET A 273 -30.75 -6.38 1.19
C MET A 273 -31.30 -7.27 0.07
N PHE A 274 -30.46 -7.74 -0.86
CA PHE A 274 -30.88 -8.67 -1.90
C PHE A 274 -31.09 -10.08 -1.36
N LEU A 275 -30.33 -10.50 -0.33
CA LEU A 275 -30.52 -11.78 0.33
C LEU A 275 -31.89 -11.85 1.03
N LYS A 276 -32.34 -10.74 1.59
CA LYS A 276 -33.68 -10.64 2.22
C LYS A 276 -34.89 -10.81 1.26
N LEU A 277 -34.66 -10.76 -0.04
CA LEU A 277 -35.65 -11.04 -1.05
C LEU A 277 -35.82 -12.55 -1.35
N SER A 278 -34.88 -13.38 -0.82
CA SER A 278 -34.98 -14.83 -0.99
C SER A 278 -36.15 -15.42 -0.24
N LYS A 279 -36.76 -16.44 -0.85
CA LYS A 279 -37.84 -17.27 -0.20
C LYS A 279 -37.24 -18.34 0.70
N ASP A 280 -35.97 -18.64 0.54
CA ASP A 280 -35.21 -19.54 1.41
C ASP A 280 -34.95 -18.84 2.76
N PRO A 281 -35.42 -19.41 3.90
CA PRO A 281 -35.27 -18.80 5.21
C PRO A 281 -33.82 -18.61 5.63
N ASP A 282 -32.90 -19.51 5.26
CA ASP A 282 -31.50 -19.45 5.63
C ASP A 282 -30.77 -18.38 4.84
N VAL A 283 -31.04 -18.26 3.54
CA VAL A 283 -30.53 -17.17 2.72
C VAL A 283 -31.10 -15.83 3.19
N ASN A 284 -32.39 -15.76 3.55
CA ASN A 284 -33.03 -14.53 4.03
C ASN A 284 -32.41 -14.03 5.35
N LYS A 285 -32.03 -14.93 6.27
CA LYS A 285 -31.35 -14.58 7.53
C LYS A 285 -29.87 -14.27 7.35
N SER A 286 -29.27 -14.60 6.20
CA SER A 286 -27.83 -14.43 5.95
C SER A 286 -27.43 -12.95 5.90
N LYS A 287 -26.17 -12.68 6.25
CA LYS A 287 -25.56 -11.35 6.29
C LYS A 287 -24.44 -11.28 5.28
N LEU A 288 -24.31 -10.15 4.57
CA LEU A 288 -23.21 -9.89 3.63
C LEU A 288 -23.06 -8.39 3.44
N TYR A 289 -22.38 -7.73 4.34
CA TYR A 289 -22.13 -6.29 4.24
C TYR A 289 -20.83 -5.89 4.89
N PHE A 290 -20.33 -4.74 4.50
CA PHE A 290 -19.31 -4.00 5.25
C PHE A 290 -19.69 -2.54 5.36
N TYR A 291 -19.05 -1.87 6.29
CA TYR A 291 -19.05 -0.41 6.37
C TYR A 291 -17.68 0.09 6.79
N ASP A 292 -17.35 1.30 6.34
CA ASP A 292 -16.15 2.00 6.76
C ASP A 292 -16.44 3.48 7.04
N LEU A 293 -15.68 4.03 7.97
CA LEU A 293 -15.72 5.41 8.39
C LEU A 293 -14.30 5.97 8.41
N ASN A 294 -14.11 7.14 7.81
CA ASN A 294 -12.88 7.91 7.85
C ASN A 294 -13.17 9.28 8.47
N ALA A 295 -12.33 9.72 9.38
CA ALA A 295 -12.43 11.03 10.00
C ALA A 295 -11.06 11.68 10.07
N LYS A 296 -10.97 12.97 9.76
CA LYS A 296 -9.76 13.76 9.93
C LYS A 296 -10.11 15.18 10.36
N VAL A 297 -9.36 15.68 11.34
CA VAL A 297 -9.46 17.05 11.84
C VAL A 297 -8.06 17.62 11.88
N ASN A 298 -7.92 18.88 11.52
CA ASN A 298 -6.66 19.60 11.69
C ASN A 298 -6.90 20.97 12.31
N TYR A 299 -5.87 21.45 13.01
CA TYR A 299 -5.87 22.78 13.62
C TYR A 299 -4.50 23.44 13.48
N LYS A 300 -4.44 24.60 12.82
CA LYS A 300 -3.26 25.46 12.72
C LYS A 300 -3.24 26.42 13.92
N PHE A 301 -2.39 26.15 14.91
CA PHE A 301 -2.23 27.00 16.09
C PHE A 301 -1.61 28.34 15.70
N ASP A 302 -0.53 28.26 14.94
CA ASP A 302 0.23 29.39 14.41
C ASP A 302 0.90 29.02 13.06
N GLU A 303 1.76 29.90 12.55
CA GLU A 303 2.45 29.68 11.26
C GLU A 303 3.42 28.49 11.29
N LYS A 304 3.86 28.03 12.45
CA LYS A 304 4.85 26.96 12.63
C LYS A 304 4.24 25.65 13.13
N ASN A 305 3.05 25.68 13.72
CA ASN A 305 2.47 24.55 14.42
C ASN A 305 1.11 24.15 13.84
N THR A 306 1.00 22.92 13.37
CA THR A 306 -0.27 22.33 12.93
C THR A 306 -0.42 20.94 13.54
N LEU A 307 -1.56 20.69 14.16
CA LEU A 307 -1.95 19.38 14.69
C LEU A 307 -2.95 18.72 13.74
N TYR A 308 -2.80 17.44 13.53
CA TYR A 308 -3.73 16.58 12.80
C TYR A 308 -4.16 15.43 13.67
N LEU A 309 -5.43 15.11 13.62
CA LEU A 309 -6.02 13.91 14.18
C LEU A 309 -6.76 13.20 13.07
N SER A 310 -6.42 11.95 12.79
CA SER A 310 -7.10 11.13 11.82
C SER A 310 -7.45 9.75 12.38
N GLY A 311 -8.50 9.15 11.85
CA GLY A 311 -8.95 7.82 12.24
C GLY A 311 -9.69 7.12 11.11
N TYR A 312 -9.58 5.81 11.13
CA TYR A 312 -10.30 4.89 10.26
C TYR A 312 -10.93 3.79 11.10
N PHE A 313 -12.14 3.41 10.74
CA PHE A 313 -12.82 2.24 11.27
C PHE A 313 -13.54 1.52 10.14
N GLY A 314 -13.27 0.25 9.95
CA GLY A 314 -13.94 -0.59 8.96
C GLY A 314 -14.28 -1.94 9.55
N LYS A 315 -15.46 -2.45 9.24
CA LYS A 315 -15.93 -3.76 9.72
C LYS A 315 -16.73 -4.47 8.63
N ASP A 316 -16.48 -5.76 8.50
CA ASP A 316 -17.21 -6.71 7.70
C ASP A 316 -18.05 -7.63 8.59
N ASP A 317 -19.22 -8.04 8.08
CA ASP A 317 -20.09 -9.03 8.71
C ASP A 317 -20.62 -9.97 7.62
N LEU A 318 -20.18 -11.21 7.67
CA LEU A 318 -20.62 -12.30 6.80
C LEU A 318 -21.24 -13.38 7.67
N GLY A 319 -22.44 -13.81 7.35
CA GLY A 319 -23.15 -14.85 8.09
C GLY A 319 -24.06 -15.67 7.19
N TYR A 320 -24.19 -16.96 7.50
CA TYR A 320 -25.14 -17.83 6.85
C TYR A 320 -26.11 -18.38 7.90
N SER A 321 -27.36 -17.89 7.82
CA SER A 321 -28.40 -18.21 8.81
C SER A 321 -27.90 -17.97 10.25
N ASP A 322 -28.27 -18.84 11.18
CA ASP A 322 -27.80 -18.85 12.55
C ASP A 322 -26.61 -19.83 12.73
N LEU A 323 -26.18 -20.52 11.66
CA LEU A 323 -25.17 -21.58 11.69
C LEU A 323 -23.73 -21.05 11.72
N PHE A 324 -23.48 -19.95 11.02
CA PHE A 324 -22.13 -19.44 10.85
C PHE A 324 -22.14 -17.92 10.84
N SER A 325 -21.20 -17.31 11.53
CA SER A 325 -20.89 -15.89 11.38
C SER A 325 -19.38 -15.64 11.39
N PHE A 326 -18.96 -14.67 10.60
CA PHE A 326 -17.59 -14.25 10.46
C PHE A 326 -17.53 -12.73 10.37
N ASP A 327 -16.94 -12.09 11.36
CA ASP A 327 -16.71 -10.66 11.40
C ASP A 327 -15.23 -10.34 11.49
N TRP A 328 -14.77 -9.29 10.79
CA TRP A 328 -13.41 -8.79 10.87
C TRP A 328 -13.35 -7.29 10.60
N GLY A 329 -12.26 -6.66 11.01
CA GLY A 329 -12.12 -5.23 10.76
C GLY A 329 -10.83 -4.63 11.24
N ASN A 330 -10.59 -3.38 10.80
CA ASN A 330 -9.49 -2.54 11.22
C ASN A 330 -9.99 -1.30 11.94
N ALA A 331 -9.23 -0.86 12.95
CA ALA A 331 -9.38 0.45 13.56
C ALA A 331 -8.02 1.12 13.65
N THR A 332 -7.90 2.36 13.16
CA THR A 332 -6.66 3.14 13.27
C THR A 332 -6.92 4.54 13.81
N ALA A 333 -5.94 5.08 14.53
CA ALA A 333 -5.94 6.47 14.96
C ALA A 333 -4.51 7.03 14.86
N THR A 334 -4.38 8.25 14.36
CA THR A 334 -3.10 8.95 14.24
C THR A 334 -3.23 10.36 14.77
N VAL A 335 -2.34 10.71 15.70
CA VAL A 335 -2.13 12.10 16.16
C VAL A 335 -0.79 12.54 15.61
N ARG A 336 -0.77 13.63 14.85
CA ARG A 336 0.43 14.15 14.20
C ARG A 336 0.60 15.62 14.48
N TRP A 337 1.76 16.01 14.96
CA TRP A 337 2.15 17.38 15.17
C TRP A 337 3.27 17.76 14.22
N ASN A 338 2.95 18.63 13.26
CA ASN A 338 3.91 19.24 12.36
C ASN A 338 4.44 20.53 12.98
N HIS A 339 5.76 20.61 13.13
CA HIS A 339 6.43 21.76 13.71
C HIS A 339 7.56 22.27 12.80
N ILE A 340 7.49 23.53 12.40
CA ILE A 340 8.55 24.22 11.63
C ILE A 340 9.49 24.88 12.63
N LEU A 341 10.59 24.20 12.97
CA LEU A 341 11.58 24.68 13.94
C LEU A 341 12.25 25.97 13.46
N ASN A 342 12.64 26.00 12.18
CA ASN A 342 13.17 27.19 11.50
C ASN A 342 12.99 27.05 9.98
N ASP A 343 13.47 28.01 9.17
CA ASP A 343 13.30 28.06 7.72
C ASP A 343 13.89 26.84 6.98
N ARG A 344 14.75 26.04 7.63
CA ARG A 344 15.42 24.87 7.04
C ARG A 344 15.15 23.56 7.77
N LEU A 345 14.51 23.59 8.94
CA LEU A 345 14.30 22.39 9.75
C LEU A 345 12.81 22.22 10.04
N PHE A 346 12.27 21.17 9.47
CA PHE A 346 10.91 20.69 9.68
C PHE A 346 10.91 19.45 10.56
N SER A 347 9.96 19.35 11.48
CA SER A 347 9.79 18.23 12.40
C SER A 347 8.37 17.68 12.31
N ASN A 348 8.23 16.38 12.44
CA ASN A 348 6.96 15.67 12.45
C ASN A 348 6.97 14.64 13.59
N THR A 349 6.12 14.83 14.59
CA THR A 349 5.92 13.90 15.71
C THR A 349 4.60 13.19 15.50
N THR A 350 4.60 11.86 15.50
CA THR A 350 3.39 11.06 15.21
C THR A 350 3.21 9.97 16.26
N PHE A 351 1.99 9.90 16.83
CA PHE A 351 1.50 8.80 17.66
C PHE A 351 0.45 8.03 16.87
N ILE A 352 0.59 6.71 16.79
CA ILE A 352 -0.23 5.88 15.94
C ILE A 352 -0.75 4.69 16.75
N TYR A 353 -2.03 4.41 16.58
CA TYR A 353 -2.70 3.20 17.03
C TYR A 353 -3.23 2.44 15.82
N SER A 354 -3.03 1.11 15.79
CA SER A 354 -3.62 0.22 14.78
C SER A 354 -4.10 -1.06 15.47
N ASP A 355 -5.31 -1.48 15.13
CA ASP A 355 -5.96 -2.69 15.65
C ASP A 355 -6.62 -3.43 14.50
N PHE A 356 -6.38 -4.73 14.39
CA PHE A 356 -7.08 -5.64 13.49
C PHE A 356 -7.58 -6.82 14.30
N ALA A 357 -8.81 -7.21 14.10
CA ALA A 357 -9.39 -8.38 14.76
C ALA A 357 -10.35 -9.10 13.83
N TYR A 358 -10.46 -10.43 14.04
CA TYR A 358 -11.54 -11.21 13.46
C TYR A 358 -12.14 -12.16 14.49
N ASN A 359 -13.40 -12.54 14.25
CA ASN A 359 -14.12 -13.56 14.99
C ASN A 359 -14.84 -14.47 13.99
N VAL A 360 -14.70 -15.77 14.17
CA VAL A 360 -15.51 -16.79 13.50
C VAL A 360 -16.35 -17.46 14.56
N MET A 361 -17.64 -17.58 14.33
CA MET A 361 -18.57 -18.30 15.22
C MET A 361 -19.27 -19.39 14.40
N VAL A 362 -19.26 -20.59 14.89
CA VAL A 362 -19.96 -21.76 14.36
C VAL A 362 -20.95 -22.22 15.42
N ASN A 363 -22.22 -22.32 15.06
CA ASN A 363 -23.30 -22.85 15.90
C ASN A 363 -23.81 -24.13 15.24
N SER A 364 -23.58 -25.25 15.89
CA SER A 364 -24.01 -26.56 15.42
C SER A 364 -24.36 -27.41 16.65
N ASP A 365 -25.40 -28.20 16.60
CA ASP A 365 -26.05 -28.90 17.72
C ASP A 365 -25.10 -29.51 18.76
N ASN A 366 -23.87 -29.89 18.39
CA ASN A 366 -22.87 -30.45 19.31
C ASN A 366 -21.46 -29.89 19.12
N SER A 367 -21.30 -28.80 18.37
CA SER A 367 -19.97 -28.28 17.99
C SER A 367 -19.92 -26.75 17.95
N ASP A 368 -20.58 -26.12 18.91
CA ASP A 368 -20.54 -24.68 19.05
C ASP A 368 -19.15 -24.19 19.45
N PHE A 369 -18.57 -23.28 18.72
CA PHE A 369 -17.30 -22.64 19.08
C PHE A 369 -17.13 -21.27 18.46
N LYS A 370 -16.27 -20.48 19.08
CA LYS A 370 -15.82 -19.18 18.60
C LYS A 370 -14.30 -19.17 18.45
N ILE A 371 -13.79 -18.77 17.25
CA ILE A 371 -12.39 -18.47 17.05
C ILE A 371 -12.23 -16.95 17.04
N ALA A 372 -11.23 -16.42 17.76
CA ALA A 372 -10.90 -15.01 17.78
C ALA A 372 -9.39 -14.81 17.59
N SER A 373 -9.01 -13.79 16.82
CA SER A 373 -7.62 -13.36 16.65
C SER A 373 -7.54 -11.85 16.68
N LYS A 374 -6.39 -11.31 17.12
CA LYS A 374 -6.20 -9.87 17.27
C LYS A 374 -4.74 -9.47 17.09
N ILE A 375 -4.54 -8.35 16.38
CA ILE A 375 -3.26 -7.63 16.27
C ILE A 375 -3.48 -6.22 16.80
N ARG A 376 -2.61 -5.74 17.68
CA ARG A 376 -2.64 -4.37 18.18
C ARG A 376 -1.25 -3.78 18.19
N ASN A 377 -1.15 -2.55 17.67
CA ASN A 377 0.09 -1.81 17.60
C ASN A 377 -0.05 -0.43 18.22
N TRP A 378 1.00 -0.02 18.95
CA TRP A 378 1.27 1.35 19.33
C TRP A 378 2.60 1.77 18.71
N ASN A 379 2.62 2.90 18.00
CA ASN A 379 3.81 3.37 17.30
C ASN A 379 4.01 4.86 17.58
N VAL A 380 5.25 5.23 17.87
CA VAL A 380 5.68 6.61 18.08
C VAL A 380 6.81 6.90 17.12
N LYS A 381 6.70 7.97 16.37
CA LYS A 381 7.72 8.41 15.40
C LYS A 381 8.09 9.86 15.62
N GLN A 382 9.38 10.17 15.47
CA GLN A 382 9.90 11.51 15.39
C GLN A 382 10.76 11.63 14.14
N ASP A 383 10.29 12.41 13.17
CA ASP A 383 10.95 12.67 11.89
C ASP A 383 11.46 14.10 11.82
N PHE A 384 12.63 14.28 11.22
CA PHE A 384 13.21 15.58 10.90
C PHE A 384 13.59 15.66 9.43
N SER A 385 13.33 16.81 8.81
CA SER A 385 13.80 17.15 7.45
C SER A 385 14.61 18.43 7.52
N PHE A 386 15.90 18.33 7.24
CA PHE A 386 16.83 19.43 7.23
C PHE A 386 17.27 19.77 5.80
N TYR A 387 16.87 20.94 5.35
CA TYR A 387 17.16 21.50 4.03
C TYR A 387 18.48 22.28 4.10
N SER A 388 19.61 21.59 3.94
CA SER A 388 20.94 22.21 4.06
C SER A 388 21.25 23.13 2.86
N SER A 389 20.76 22.76 1.66
CA SER A 389 20.83 23.56 0.43
C SER A 389 19.71 23.17 -0.54
N PRO A 390 19.50 23.90 -1.66
CA PRO A 390 18.52 23.50 -2.68
C PRO A 390 18.79 22.12 -3.31
N THR A 391 20.03 21.65 -3.24
CA THR A 391 20.50 20.37 -3.79
C THR A 391 20.75 19.30 -2.74
N SER A 392 20.50 19.59 -1.45
CA SER A 392 20.87 18.70 -0.34
C SER A 392 19.83 18.76 0.78
N THR A 393 19.14 17.64 1.00
CA THR A 393 18.16 17.45 2.09
C THR A 393 18.55 16.24 2.92
N LEU A 394 18.71 16.43 4.22
CA LEU A 394 18.95 15.36 5.18
C LEU A 394 17.63 15.05 5.89
N ARG A 395 17.24 13.78 5.92
CA ARG A 395 16.11 13.28 6.70
C ARG A 395 16.61 12.29 7.73
N PHE A 396 16.18 12.42 8.98
CA PHE A 396 16.55 11.50 10.05
C PHE A 396 15.44 11.42 11.08
N GLY A 397 15.45 10.35 11.85
CA GLY A 397 14.43 10.17 12.87
C GLY A 397 14.59 8.89 13.66
N VAL A 398 13.64 8.71 14.58
CA VAL A 398 13.53 7.53 15.43
C VAL A 398 12.09 7.04 15.45
N GLN A 399 11.93 5.73 15.67
CA GLN A 399 10.64 5.07 15.73
C GLN A 399 10.66 4.03 16.84
N GLY A 400 9.59 3.96 17.63
CA GLY A 400 9.32 2.89 18.59
C GLY A 400 7.97 2.27 18.31
N LEU A 401 7.93 0.96 18.06
CA LEU A 401 6.73 0.20 17.74
C LEU A 401 6.56 -0.94 18.74
N GLN A 402 5.45 -0.97 19.46
CA GLN A 402 5.01 -2.10 20.26
C GLN A 402 3.94 -2.87 19.51
N GLN A 403 4.12 -4.19 19.37
CA GLN A 403 3.18 -5.09 18.74
C GLN A 403 2.70 -6.15 19.75
N SER A 404 1.39 -6.37 19.79
CA SER A 404 0.78 -7.45 20.55
C SER A 404 -0.11 -8.26 19.61
N ILE A 405 0.17 -9.56 19.51
CA ILE A 405 -0.54 -10.48 18.64
C ILE A 405 -1.12 -11.61 19.47
N HIS A 406 -2.40 -11.89 19.26
CA HIS A 406 -3.09 -13.08 19.74
C HIS A 406 -3.46 -13.91 18.52
N PRO A 407 -2.67 -14.92 18.14
CA PRO A 407 -2.81 -15.59 16.84
C PRO A 407 -4.13 -16.30 16.67
N ALA A 408 -4.55 -17.06 17.69
CA ALA A 408 -5.86 -17.74 17.72
C ALA A 408 -6.27 -18.09 19.15
N ARG A 409 -7.56 -17.96 19.42
CA ARG A 409 -8.22 -18.47 20.63
C ARG A 409 -9.52 -19.12 20.23
N ILE A 410 -9.67 -20.41 20.57
CA ILE A 410 -10.92 -21.13 20.47
C ILE A 410 -11.60 -21.11 21.83
N LYS A 411 -12.87 -20.76 21.86
CA LYS A 411 -13.76 -20.90 23.00
C LYS A 411 -14.94 -21.78 22.62
N ALA A 412 -15.07 -22.92 23.26
CA ALA A 412 -16.17 -23.84 23.07
C ALA A 412 -17.48 -23.26 23.65
N GLY A 413 -18.60 -23.60 23.04
CA GLY A 413 -19.94 -23.39 23.61
C GLY A 413 -20.24 -24.42 24.72
N GLU A 414 -21.30 -24.18 25.46
CA GLU A 414 -21.75 -25.09 26.51
C GLU A 414 -22.22 -26.43 25.90
N GLY A 415 -21.64 -27.56 26.34
CA GLY A 415 -21.94 -28.88 25.79
C GLY A 415 -21.26 -29.20 24.44
N SER A 416 -20.38 -28.36 23.94
CA SER A 416 -19.64 -28.58 22.69
C SER A 416 -18.65 -29.73 22.81
N THR A 417 -18.47 -30.48 21.73
CA THR A 417 -17.42 -31.48 21.57
C THR A 417 -16.05 -30.88 21.25
N VAL A 418 -15.99 -29.57 20.93
CA VAL A 418 -14.76 -28.82 20.69
C VAL A 418 -14.12 -28.45 22.04
N ASN A 419 -12.81 -28.51 22.14
CA ASN A 419 -12.09 -28.11 23.35
C ASN A 419 -11.67 -26.63 23.27
N ASP A 420 -11.65 -25.97 24.41
CA ASP A 420 -11.02 -24.64 24.55
C ASP A 420 -9.53 -24.71 24.20
N LEU A 421 -9.05 -23.76 23.40
CA LEU A 421 -7.65 -23.64 23.06
C LEU A 421 -7.24 -22.17 23.04
N ASP A 422 -6.09 -21.88 23.63
CA ASP A 422 -5.46 -20.55 23.58
C ASP A 422 -3.99 -20.72 23.15
N VAL A 423 -3.65 -20.23 21.97
CA VAL A 423 -2.27 -20.25 21.45
C VAL A 423 -1.35 -19.31 22.23
N GLY A 424 -1.95 -18.42 23.01
CA GLY A 424 -1.22 -17.41 23.80
C GLY A 424 -0.85 -16.17 23.00
N SER A 425 -0.69 -15.08 23.74
CA SER A 425 -0.26 -13.79 23.13
C SER A 425 1.25 -13.77 22.92
N ARG A 426 1.68 -13.12 21.85
CA ARG A 426 3.08 -12.79 21.58
C ARG A 426 3.24 -11.27 21.51
N GLN A 427 4.33 -10.80 22.11
CA GLN A 427 4.65 -9.38 22.14
C GLN A 427 6.03 -9.13 21.52
N GLY A 428 6.14 -8.06 20.74
CA GLY A 428 7.38 -7.58 20.19
C GLY A 428 7.50 -6.07 20.35
N VAL A 429 8.71 -5.60 20.57
CA VAL A 429 9.04 -4.17 20.56
C VAL A 429 10.12 -3.95 19.50
N GLU A 430 9.86 -3.05 18.57
CA GLU A 430 10.81 -2.63 17.56
C GLU A 430 11.25 -1.19 17.82
N VAL A 431 12.54 -0.97 17.90
CA VAL A 431 13.14 0.36 17.99
C VAL A 431 14.01 0.55 16.75
N ALA A 432 13.83 1.67 16.07
CA ALA A 432 14.59 1.96 14.87
C ALA A 432 15.07 3.42 14.84
N GLY A 433 16.29 3.61 14.36
CA GLY A 433 16.83 4.91 13.99
C GLY A 433 17.18 4.92 12.51
N TYR A 434 17.01 6.07 11.83
CA TYR A 434 17.33 6.17 10.41
C TYR A 434 17.86 7.54 10.05
N VAL A 435 18.68 7.54 9.00
CA VAL A 435 19.18 8.74 8.33
C VAL A 435 19.18 8.50 6.84
N SER A 436 18.80 9.51 6.07
CA SER A 436 18.91 9.50 4.62
C SER A 436 19.30 10.87 4.10
N HIS A 437 20.06 10.90 3.02
CA HIS A 437 20.51 12.12 2.36
C HIS A 437 20.08 12.09 0.90
N GLU A 438 19.25 13.06 0.52
CA GLU A 438 18.95 13.37 -0.87
C GLU A 438 19.93 14.43 -1.33
N TRP A 439 20.73 14.12 -2.35
CA TRP A 439 21.83 14.96 -2.81
C TRP A 439 21.91 14.99 -4.34
N LYS A 440 22.07 16.21 -4.87
CA LYS A 440 22.29 16.47 -6.29
C LYS A 440 23.68 17.10 -6.45
N PRO A 441 24.74 16.28 -6.59
CA PRO A 441 26.10 16.79 -6.74
C PRO A 441 26.32 17.51 -8.08
N SER A 442 25.50 17.25 -9.09
CA SER A 442 25.53 17.93 -10.38
C SER A 442 24.12 17.94 -11.02
N ASP A 443 23.96 18.71 -12.10
CA ASP A 443 22.68 18.78 -12.86
C ASP A 443 22.28 17.43 -13.48
N ARG A 444 23.25 16.53 -13.65
CA ARG A 444 23.02 15.21 -14.26
C ARG A 444 22.88 14.08 -13.23
N LEU A 445 23.40 14.25 -12.03
CA LEU A 445 23.40 13.18 -11.03
C LEU A 445 22.55 13.59 -9.82
N SER A 446 21.58 12.77 -9.48
CA SER A 446 20.79 12.87 -8.26
C SER A 446 20.85 11.53 -7.52
N MET A 447 21.05 11.56 -6.21
CA MET A 447 21.18 10.37 -5.37
C MET A 447 20.34 10.50 -4.11
N ILE A 448 19.86 9.38 -3.62
CA ILE A 448 19.26 9.22 -2.29
C ILE A 448 19.95 8.02 -1.66
N TYR A 449 20.61 8.21 -0.53
CA TYR A 449 21.22 7.12 0.22
C TYR A 449 20.92 7.26 1.70
N GLY A 450 20.80 6.14 2.36
CA GLY A 450 20.42 6.12 3.77
C GLY A 450 20.70 4.80 4.44
N LEU A 451 20.58 4.83 5.75
CA LEU A 451 20.70 3.68 6.62
C LEU A 451 19.58 3.70 7.64
N ARG A 452 18.95 2.55 7.84
CA ARG A 452 18.08 2.27 8.97
C ARG A 452 18.71 1.20 9.82
N ALA A 453 18.75 1.41 11.12
CA ALA A 453 19.14 0.41 12.12
C ALA A 453 17.88 0.07 12.92
N THR A 454 17.56 -1.21 12.96
CA THR A 454 16.35 -1.73 13.64
C THR A 454 16.75 -2.80 14.63
N ASP A 455 16.28 -2.72 15.87
CA ASP A 455 16.36 -3.78 16.86
C ASP A 455 14.95 -4.24 17.21
N PHE A 456 14.65 -5.48 16.89
CA PHE A 456 13.39 -6.13 17.27
C PHE A 456 13.62 -7.02 18.49
N MET A 457 12.90 -6.73 19.55
CA MET A 457 12.96 -7.42 20.84
C MET A 457 11.72 -8.31 20.98
N VAL A 458 11.94 -9.63 21.06
CA VAL A 458 10.91 -10.60 21.46
C VAL A 458 10.67 -10.42 22.96
N MET A 459 9.43 -10.20 23.36
CA MET A 459 9.07 -9.89 24.74
C MET A 459 8.26 -11.00 25.40
N GLY A 460 8.52 -11.28 26.67
CA GLY A 460 7.59 -11.92 27.58
C GLY A 460 6.54 -10.90 28.13
N PRO A 461 5.53 -11.35 28.87
CA PRO A 461 5.36 -12.70 29.42
C PRO A 461 4.84 -13.72 28.38
N GLY A 462 5.24 -14.99 28.58
CA GLY A 462 4.74 -16.11 27.78
C GLY A 462 5.63 -17.35 27.85
N SER A 463 5.09 -18.47 27.39
CA SER A 463 5.81 -19.71 27.21
C SER A 463 6.41 -19.80 25.82
N PHE A 464 7.65 -20.25 25.72
CA PHE A 464 8.39 -20.50 24.50
C PHE A 464 8.82 -21.95 24.48
N TYR A 465 8.78 -22.57 23.30
CA TYR A 465 9.03 -23.99 23.11
C TYR A 465 10.28 -24.22 22.27
N GLU A 466 11.04 -25.25 22.60
CA GLU A 466 12.05 -25.80 21.69
C GLU A 466 11.45 -27.08 21.07
N PHE A 467 11.81 -27.33 19.82
CA PHE A 467 11.29 -28.44 19.03
C PHE A 467 12.42 -29.35 18.56
N ASP A 468 12.14 -30.64 18.42
CA ASP A 468 13.05 -31.59 17.77
C ASP A 468 12.98 -31.48 16.23
N GLY A 469 13.67 -32.39 15.52
CA GLY A 469 13.68 -32.44 14.05
C GLY A 469 12.32 -32.77 13.44
N ASP A 470 11.46 -33.43 14.17
CA ASP A 470 10.12 -33.84 13.74
C ASP A 470 9.08 -32.74 14.05
N GLY A 471 9.46 -31.74 14.86
CA GLY A 471 8.62 -30.61 15.25
C GLY A 471 7.82 -30.82 16.52
N GLU A 472 8.16 -31.86 17.27
CA GLU A 472 7.55 -32.13 18.57
C GLU A 472 8.21 -31.30 19.67
N PRO A 473 7.45 -30.74 20.62
CA PRO A 473 8.00 -29.91 21.68
C PRO A 473 8.82 -30.74 22.68
N ILE A 474 10.10 -30.39 22.83
CA ILE A 474 11.03 -31.06 23.75
C ILE A 474 11.24 -30.28 25.06
N SER A 475 11.04 -28.98 25.05
CA SER A 475 11.11 -28.13 26.24
C SER A 475 10.13 -26.96 26.20
N GLU A 476 9.68 -26.54 27.38
CA GLU A 476 8.90 -25.33 27.57
C GLU A 476 9.60 -24.40 28.56
N GLN A 477 9.84 -23.16 28.21
CA GLN A 477 10.38 -22.14 29.10
C GLN A 477 9.45 -20.95 29.21
N TYR A 478 8.96 -20.69 30.41
CA TYR A 478 8.20 -19.48 30.70
C TYR A 478 9.11 -18.30 31.00
N TYR A 479 8.89 -17.18 30.33
CA TYR A 479 9.56 -15.91 30.56
C TYR A 479 8.54 -14.92 31.14
N GLY A 480 8.91 -14.21 32.22
CA GLY A 480 8.16 -13.06 32.71
C GLY A 480 8.32 -11.84 31.81
N SER A 481 7.90 -10.66 32.27
CA SER A 481 8.00 -9.40 31.49
C SER A 481 9.46 -8.96 31.29
N LYS A 482 10.17 -9.60 30.37
CA LYS A 482 11.56 -9.30 30.02
C LYS A 482 11.82 -9.55 28.52
N ILE A 483 12.95 -9.06 28.04
CA ILE A 483 13.43 -9.35 26.68
C ILE A 483 13.90 -10.81 26.63
N VAL A 484 13.39 -11.56 25.65
CA VAL A 484 13.71 -12.97 25.44
C VAL A 484 14.80 -13.12 24.38
N LYS A 485 14.71 -12.34 23.29
CA LYS A 485 15.63 -12.38 22.14
C LYS A 485 15.74 -11.01 21.48
N HIS A 486 16.89 -10.70 20.93
CA HIS A 486 17.15 -9.53 20.09
C HIS A 486 17.41 -9.95 18.64
N TYR A 487 16.88 -9.18 17.70
CA TYR A 487 17.16 -9.27 16.27
C TYR A 487 17.57 -7.91 15.74
N PHE A 488 18.86 -7.63 15.76
CA PHE A 488 19.41 -6.37 15.23
C PHE A 488 19.65 -6.46 13.73
N GLN A 489 19.18 -5.46 12.96
CA GLN A 489 19.31 -5.38 11.51
C GLN A 489 19.84 -4.01 11.08
N LEU A 490 20.75 -4.02 10.11
CA LEU A 490 21.18 -2.85 9.36
C LEU A 490 20.60 -2.91 7.96
N GLU A 491 19.90 -1.85 7.56
CA GLU A 491 19.15 -1.77 6.31
C GLU A 491 19.68 -0.61 5.44
N PRO A 492 20.83 -0.77 4.75
CA PRO A 492 21.33 0.22 3.80
C PRO A 492 20.40 0.33 2.60
N ARG A 493 20.24 1.55 2.10
CA ARG A 493 19.40 1.90 0.95
C ARG A 493 20.10 2.91 0.08
N PHE A 494 19.95 2.72 -1.23
CA PHE A 494 20.55 3.57 -2.23
C PHE A 494 19.65 3.69 -3.45
N SER A 495 19.54 4.89 -4.01
CA SER A 495 18.91 5.14 -5.29
C SER A 495 19.63 6.28 -5.98
N ALA A 496 19.88 6.15 -7.27
CA ALA A 496 20.55 7.18 -8.07
C ALA A 496 19.89 7.30 -9.43
N SER A 497 19.86 8.52 -9.97
CA SER A 497 19.45 8.85 -11.32
C SER A 497 20.54 9.62 -12.03
N PHE A 498 20.95 9.14 -13.19
CA PHE A 498 21.87 9.82 -14.08
C PHE A 498 21.16 10.26 -15.35
N LEU A 499 21.10 11.59 -15.57
CA LEU A 499 20.50 12.19 -16.76
C LEU A 499 21.41 12.02 -17.97
N LEU A 500 20.98 11.23 -18.94
CA LEU A 500 21.66 11.13 -20.25
C LEU A 500 21.43 12.42 -21.06
N ASN A 501 20.24 12.98 -20.97
CA ASN A 501 19.84 14.27 -21.51
C ASN A 501 18.57 14.78 -20.79
N LYS A 502 18.03 15.94 -21.18
CA LYS A 502 16.82 16.55 -20.55
C LYS A 502 15.57 15.67 -20.61
N LYS A 503 15.55 14.60 -21.41
CA LYS A 503 14.36 13.76 -21.66
C LYS A 503 14.58 12.29 -21.28
N SER A 504 15.78 11.89 -20.87
CA SER A 504 16.07 10.50 -20.54
C SER A 504 17.11 10.35 -19.43
N SER A 505 16.94 9.29 -18.62
CA SER A 505 17.84 8.94 -17.52
C SER A 505 18.01 7.42 -17.39
N ILE A 506 19.09 7.03 -16.75
CA ILE A 506 19.29 5.69 -16.20
C ILE A 506 19.20 5.83 -14.68
N LYS A 507 18.47 4.91 -14.05
CA LYS A 507 18.33 4.86 -12.59
C LYS A 507 18.77 3.49 -12.08
N ALA A 508 19.36 3.49 -10.87
CA ALA A 508 19.73 2.28 -10.17
C ALA A 508 19.30 2.39 -8.71
N SER A 509 18.94 1.26 -8.09
CA SER A 509 18.64 1.21 -6.67
C SER A 509 19.09 -0.07 -6.02
N PHE A 510 19.40 0.03 -4.72
CA PHE A 510 19.65 -1.09 -3.82
C PHE A 510 18.86 -0.87 -2.52
N ASN A 511 18.20 -1.93 -2.04
CA ASN A 511 17.52 -1.92 -0.75
C ASN A 511 17.79 -3.22 -0.01
N ARG A 512 18.20 -3.13 1.25
CA ARG A 512 18.07 -4.19 2.23
C ARG A 512 16.93 -3.87 3.17
N MET A 513 16.07 -4.85 3.44
CA MET A 513 14.88 -4.69 4.29
C MET A 513 14.70 -5.90 5.18
N ALA A 514 14.14 -5.70 6.37
CA ALA A 514 13.79 -6.74 7.33
C ALA A 514 12.32 -6.69 7.72
N GLN A 515 11.76 -7.85 8.07
CA GLN A 515 10.36 -8.01 8.48
C GLN A 515 10.27 -8.95 9.67
N ASN A 516 9.57 -8.52 10.73
CA ASN A 516 9.38 -9.26 11.98
C ASN A 516 7.95 -9.74 12.22
N LEU A 517 6.99 -9.29 11.41
CA LEU A 517 5.61 -9.73 11.45
C LEU A 517 5.29 -10.52 10.19
N HIS A 518 4.85 -11.75 10.33
CA HIS A 518 4.62 -12.71 9.26
C HIS A 518 3.17 -13.15 9.24
N GLN A 519 2.64 -13.45 8.06
CA GLN A 519 1.32 -14.05 7.87
C GLN A 519 1.50 -15.48 7.35
N LEU A 520 0.98 -16.43 8.08
CA LEU A 520 0.96 -17.83 7.68
C LEU A 520 -0.30 -18.07 6.84
N THR A 521 -0.13 -18.34 5.56
CA THR A 521 -1.23 -18.59 4.63
C THR A 521 -0.91 -19.74 3.69
N ASN A 522 -1.91 -20.55 3.39
CA ASN A 522 -1.83 -21.63 2.42
C ASN A 522 -2.50 -21.31 1.08
N THR A 523 -3.05 -20.10 0.94
CA THR A 523 -3.77 -19.64 -0.26
C THR A 523 -3.04 -18.52 -0.99
N THR A 524 -3.35 -18.28 -2.27
CA THR A 524 -2.87 -17.12 -3.03
C THR A 524 -3.56 -15.83 -2.63
N SER A 525 -4.81 -15.90 -2.19
CA SER A 525 -5.52 -14.73 -1.64
C SER A 525 -5.46 -14.81 -0.13
N SER A 526 -4.78 -13.85 0.53
CA SER A 526 -4.82 -13.77 1.98
C SER A 526 -6.25 -13.66 2.48
N LEU A 527 -6.60 -14.50 3.42
CA LEU A 527 -7.89 -14.50 4.07
C LEU A 527 -7.81 -13.68 5.37
N PRO A 528 -8.92 -13.08 5.83
CA PRO A 528 -8.93 -12.42 7.13
C PRO A 528 -8.57 -13.34 8.30
N THR A 529 -8.79 -14.66 8.13
CA THR A 529 -8.49 -15.71 9.12
C THR A 529 -7.05 -16.22 9.09
N ASP A 530 -6.22 -15.76 8.16
CA ASP A 530 -4.81 -16.15 8.13
C ASP A 530 -4.11 -15.72 9.42
N GLN A 531 -3.28 -16.63 9.95
CA GLN A 531 -2.62 -16.43 11.21
C GLN A 531 -1.44 -15.47 11.10
N TYR A 532 -1.42 -14.43 11.94
CA TYR A 532 -0.27 -13.54 12.07
C TYR A 532 0.61 -13.97 13.24
N VAL A 533 1.92 -13.94 13.01
CA VAL A 533 2.93 -14.29 14.01
C VAL A 533 4.09 -13.32 13.95
N VAL A 534 4.73 -13.04 15.09
CA VAL A 534 5.97 -12.27 15.16
C VAL A 534 7.18 -13.19 15.18
N SER A 535 8.33 -12.64 14.83
CA SER A 535 9.61 -13.31 15.07
C SER A 535 9.71 -13.74 16.55
N SER A 536 10.19 -14.97 16.78
CA SER A 536 10.27 -15.62 18.09
C SER A 536 11.65 -16.23 18.30
N LEU A 537 11.80 -17.17 19.22
CA LEU A 537 13.03 -17.96 19.34
C LEU A 537 13.29 -18.80 18.08
N ASN A 538 12.24 -19.34 17.48
CA ASN A 538 12.28 -20.24 16.33
C ASN A 538 12.09 -19.49 15.01
N ILE A 539 11.30 -18.41 14.98
CA ILE A 539 10.97 -17.63 13.77
C ILE A 539 11.94 -16.46 13.65
N LYS A 540 12.87 -16.54 12.68
CA LYS A 540 13.80 -15.44 12.38
C LYS A 540 13.14 -14.36 11.54
N PRO A 541 13.60 -13.09 11.61
CA PRO A 541 13.18 -12.05 10.68
C PRO A 541 13.41 -12.46 9.23
N GLN A 542 12.43 -12.21 8.36
CA GLN A 542 12.64 -12.31 6.92
C GLN A 542 13.49 -11.13 6.46
N ILE A 543 14.40 -11.38 5.53
CA ILE A 543 15.31 -10.37 4.96
C ILE A 543 15.17 -10.40 3.44
N ALA A 544 15.14 -9.23 2.81
CA ALA A 544 15.24 -9.11 1.37
C ALA A 544 16.31 -8.11 0.97
N ASN A 545 17.11 -8.51 -0.01
CA ASN A 545 18.08 -7.67 -0.70
C ASN A 545 17.60 -7.52 -2.16
N GLN A 546 17.33 -6.28 -2.59
CA GLN A 546 16.85 -6.01 -3.95
C GLN A 546 17.77 -5.03 -4.65
N VAL A 547 18.17 -5.37 -5.87
CA VAL A 547 18.81 -4.45 -6.83
C VAL A 547 17.85 -4.20 -7.99
N ALA A 548 17.89 -3.00 -8.55
CA ALA A 548 17.14 -2.69 -9.76
C ALA A 548 17.89 -1.66 -10.61
N LEU A 549 17.71 -1.77 -11.93
CA LEU A 549 18.25 -0.87 -12.95
C LEU A 549 17.14 -0.52 -13.94
N GLY A 550 17.02 0.74 -14.33
CA GLY A 550 15.97 1.17 -15.25
C GLY A 550 16.41 2.27 -16.19
N TYR A 551 15.77 2.30 -17.35
CA TYR A 551 15.84 3.38 -18.34
C TYR A 551 14.50 4.08 -18.41
N PHE A 552 14.55 5.42 -18.33
CA PHE A 552 13.38 6.30 -18.29
C PHE A 552 13.48 7.35 -19.39
N ARG A 553 12.39 7.59 -20.11
CA ARG A 553 12.35 8.56 -21.20
C ARG A 553 10.98 9.19 -21.36
N ASN A 554 10.97 10.50 -21.60
CA ASN A 554 9.78 11.26 -21.92
C ASN A 554 9.80 11.74 -23.39
N PHE A 555 8.63 11.78 -24.03
CA PHE A 555 8.45 12.18 -25.43
C PHE A 555 7.43 13.32 -25.53
N LYS A 556 7.44 14.02 -26.67
CA LYS A 556 6.44 15.06 -27.03
C LYS A 556 6.14 16.02 -25.87
N ASN A 557 7.18 16.71 -25.37
CA ASN A 557 7.08 17.66 -24.25
C ASN A 557 6.48 17.03 -22.96
N ASN A 558 6.89 15.78 -22.67
CA ASN A 558 6.44 14.99 -21.53
C ASN A 558 4.96 14.55 -21.59
N ASP A 559 4.35 14.56 -22.79
CA ASP A 559 3.02 13.98 -23.00
C ASP A 559 3.04 12.44 -22.86
N TYR A 560 4.16 11.82 -23.21
CA TYR A 560 4.37 10.39 -23.04
C TYR A 560 5.52 10.12 -22.06
N GLU A 561 5.30 9.21 -21.14
CA GLU A 561 6.29 8.67 -20.21
C GLU A 561 6.55 7.20 -20.56
N PHE A 562 7.81 6.83 -20.68
CA PHE A 562 8.23 5.46 -20.93
C PHE A 562 9.28 5.05 -19.91
N SER A 563 9.17 3.83 -19.38
CA SER A 563 10.22 3.21 -18.59
C SER A 563 10.37 1.72 -18.85
N VAL A 564 11.58 1.23 -18.69
CA VAL A 564 11.91 -0.19 -18.60
C VAL A 564 12.75 -0.36 -17.32
N GLU A 565 12.31 -1.24 -16.43
CA GLU A 565 13.01 -1.55 -15.19
C GLU A 565 13.29 -3.03 -15.09
N ALA A 566 14.50 -3.44 -14.75
CA ALA A 566 14.86 -4.82 -14.43
C ALA A 566 15.23 -4.90 -12.94
N TYR A 567 14.88 -6.00 -12.28
CA TYR A 567 15.16 -6.20 -10.86
C TYR A 567 15.57 -7.63 -10.56
N TYR A 568 16.33 -7.77 -9.46
CA TYR A 568 16.62 -9.04 -8.80
C TYR A 568 16.45 -8.86 -7.29
N LYS A 569 15.70 -9.76 -6.65
CA LYS A 569 15.45 -9.81 -5.21
C LYS A 569 15.86 -11.16 -4.66
N ALA A 570 16.77 -11.20 -3.71
CA ALA A 570 17.12 -12.35 -2.89
C ALA A 570 16.43 -12.23 -1.54
N MET A 571 15.89 -13.32 -1.05
CA MET A 571 15.09 -13.37 0.20
C MET A 571 15.59 -14.50 1.09
N ASP A 572 15.86 -14.17 2.36
CA ASP A 572 16.29 -15.10 3.39
C ASP A 572 15.19 -15.33 4.41
N ASN A 573 15.26 -16.45 5.14
CA ASN A 573 14.34 -16.84 6.19
C ASN A 573 12.86 -16.82 5.73
N GLN A 574 12.62 -17.27 4.50
CA GLN A 574 11.26 -17.42 4.01
C GLN A 574 10.56 -18.52 4.79
N ILE A 575 9.27 -18.37 5.05
CA ILE A 575 8.49 -19.28 5.88
C ILE A 575 7.55 -20.08 4.97
N ASP A 576 7.50 -21.35 5.16
CA ASP A 576 6.49 -22.29 4.65
C ASP A 576 6.24 -23.33 5.75
N PHE A 577 5.49 -24.38 5.49
CA PHE A 577 5.11 -25.40 6.48
C PHE A 577 5.25 -26.80 5.92
N LYS A 578 5.39 -27.77 6.82
CA LYS A 578 5.43 -29.19 6.50
C LYS A 578 4.17 -29.62 5.75
N ASN A 579 4.26 -30.69 4.96
CA ASN A 579 3.08 -31.28 4.34
C ASN A 579 2.17 -31.86 5.41
N GLY A 580 0.87 -31.51 5.37
CA GLY A 580 -0.10 -31.96 6.38
C GLY A 580 -0.10 -31.17 7.68
N ALA A 581 0.70 -30.07 7.79
CA ALA A 581 0.71 -29.21 8.97
C ALA A 581 -0.68 -28.62 9.25
N ASP A 582 -1.09 -28.69 10.51
CA ASP A 582 -2.26 -27.98 11.02
C ASP A 582 -1.81 -26.67 11.65
N LEU A 583 -2.03 -25.56 10.92
CA LEU A 583 -1.68 -24.22 11.38
C LEU A 583 -2.82 -23.53 12.15
N GLN A 584 -4.05 -24.07 12.05
CA GLN A 584 -5.20 -23.45 12.69
C GLN A 584 -5.32 -23.92 14.13
N ALA A 585 -5.22 -22.95 15.05
CA ALA A 585 -5.37 -23.22 16.48
C ALA A 585 -4.43 -24.30 17.04
N ASN A 586 -3.24 -24.42 16.47
CA ASN A 586 -2.18 -25.29 16.96
C ASN A 586 -1.26 -24.50 17.91
N LYS A 587 -1.16 -24.93 19.17
CA LYS A 587 -0.27 -24.30 20.17
C LYS A 587 1.20 -24.46 19.81
N PHE A 588 1.56 -25.52 19.10
CA PHE A 588 2.91 -25.90 18.72
C PHE A 588 3.22 -25.64 17.23
N PHE A 589 2.44 -24.77 16.57
CA PHE A 589 2.56 -24.48 15.14
C PHE A 589 3.98 -24.12 14.69
N GLU A 590 4.82 -23.55 15.58
CA GLU A 590 6.21 -23.19 15.26
C GLU A 590 7.06 -24.44 14.89
N GLY A 591 6.73 -25.63 15.43
CA GLY A 591 7.37 -26.90 15.09
C GLY A 591 7.04 -27.40 13.68
N ASP A 592 5.92 -26.96 13.11
CA ASP A 592 5.50 -27.31 11.75
C ASP A 592 6.04 -26.35 10.67
N LEU A 593 6.74 -25.28 11.07
CA LEU A 593 7.28 -24.31 10.13
C LEU A 593 8.59 -24.79 9.51
N LEU A 594 8.76 -24.49 8.24
CA LEU A 594 9.98 -24.67 7.47
C LEU A 594 10.57 -23.31 7.09
N PHE A 595 11.89 -23.22 7.15
CA PHE A 595 12.63 -22.00 6.80
C PHE A 595 13.49 -22.23 5.58
N GLY A 596 13.42 -21.31 4.63
CA GLY A 596 14.11 -21.45 3.37
C GLY A 596 14.52 -20.09 2.79
N ILE A 597 14.87 -20.14 1.53
CA ILE A 597 15.29 -18.97 0.75
C ILE A 597 14.35 -18.75 -0.43
N GLY A 598 14.35 -17.52 -0.94
CA GLY A 598 13.59 -17.15 -2.12
C GLY A 598 14.39 -16.27 -3.06
N ARG A 599 13.98 -16.26 -4.32
CA ARG A 599 14.46 -15.32 -5.33
C ARG A 599 13.33 -14.87 -6.23
N ALA A 600 13.39 -13.62 -6.66
CA ALA A 600 12.47 -13.09 -7.66
C ALA A 600 13.22 -12.14 -8.60
N TYR A 601 12.93 -12.23 -9.89
CA TYR A 601 13.56 -11.38 -10.89
C TYR A 601 12.61 -11.14 -12.05
N GLY A 602 12.81 -10.03 -12.75
CA GLY A 602 11.93 -9.67 -13.86
C GLY A 602 12.29 -8.36 -14.51
N ALA A 603 11.53 -8.07 -15.56
CA ALA A 603 11.57 -6.81 -16.27
C ALA A 603 10.16 -6.24 -16.41
N GLU A 604 10.05 -4.94 -16.25
CA GLU A 604 8.80 -4.17 -16.21
C GLU A 604 8.87 -3.11 -17.31
N TRP A 605 7.85 -3.03 -18.16
CA TRP A 605 7.68 -2.00 -19.19
C TRP A 605 6.46 -1.17 -18.85
N TYR A 606 6.59 0.14 -18.98
CA TYR A 606 5.50 1.08 -18.75
C TYR A 606 5.50 2.17 -19.81
N LEU A 607 4.36 2.38 -20.43
CA LEU A 607 4.12 3.48 -21.36
C LEU A 607 2.84 4.18 -20.96
N ARG A 608 2.92 5.47 -20.58
CA ARG A 608 1.78 6.29 -20.19
C ARG A 608 1.63 7.50 -21.10
N LYS A 609 0.41 7.81 -21.47
CA LYS A 609 0.01 9.07 -22.12
C LYS A 609 -0.77 9.92 -21.13
N ASN A 610 -0.27 11.15 -20.89
CA ASN A 610 -0.73 12.01 -19.79
C ASN A 610 -1.78 13.05 -20.21
N THR A 611 -1.82 13.50 -21.47
CA THR A 611 -2.62 14.65 -21.88
C THR A 611 -3.45 14.40 -23.14
N GLY A 612 -4.45 15.27 -23.39
CA GLY A 612 -5.34 15.21 -24.54
C GLY A 612 -6.60 14.37 -24.27
N ARG A 613 -7.46 14.26 -25.29
CA ARG A 613 -8.73 13.52 -25.18
C ARG A 613 -8.57 12.05 -24.85
N PHE A 614 -7.46 11.45 -25.27
CA PHE A 614 -7.10 10.07 -24.94
C PHE A 614 -5.93 10.08 -23.97
N THR A 615 -6.11 9.45 -22.81
CA THR A 615 -5.09 9.23 -21.76
C THR A 615 -5.11 7.78 -21.33
N GLY A 616 -4.06 7.32 -20.65
CA GLY A 616 -4.00 5.94 -20.16
C GLY A 616 -2.59 5.39 -20.17
N TRP A 617 -2.48 4.07 -20.00
CA TRP A 617 -1.17 3.41 -19.97
C TRP A 617 -1.24 1.94 -20.41
N ILE A 618 -0.08 1.45 -20.77
CA ILE A 618 0.19 0.03 -20.98
C ILE A 618 1.28 -0.36 -19.99
N SER A 619 1.04 -1.39 -19.21
CA SER A 619 2.03 -2.02 -18.35
C SER A 619 2.23 -3.48 -18.77
N TYR A 620 3.49 -3.92 -18.77
CA TYR A 620 3.84 -5.31 -18.99
C TYR A 620 4.93 -5.72 -18.01
N THR A 621 4.76 -6.86 -17.38
CA THR A 621 5.73 -7.47 -16.48
C THR A 621 6.05 -8.88 -16.96
N LEU A 622 7.34 -9.16 -17.13
CA LEU A 622 7.88 -10.50 -17.31
C LEU A 622 8.66 -10.84 -16.03
N SER A 623 8.24 -11.87 -15.31
CA SER A 623 8.84 -12.17 -14.01
C SER A 623 8.86 -13.65 -13.66
N LYS A 624 9.73 -14.01 -12.70
CA LYS A 624 9.78 -15.32 -12.08
C LYS A 624 10.02 -15.16 -10.56
N SER A 625 9.29 -15.93 -9.77
CA SER A 625 9.44 -15.98 -8.31
C SER A 625 9.54 -17.43 -7.86
N GLU A 626 10.60 -17.74 -7.13
CA GLU A 626 10.91 -19.11 -6.70
C GLU A 626 11.26 -19.17 -5.21
N ARG A 627 11.04 -20.34 -4.61
CA ARG A 627 11.37 -20.68 -3.22
C ARG A 627 12.18 -21.96 -3.20
N LYS A 628 12.94 -22.14 -2.11
CA LYS A 628 13.69 -23.38 -1.84
C LYS A 628 13.67 -23.66 -0.35
N PHE A 629 13.22 -24.85 0.02
CA PHE A 629 13.15 -25.36 1.40
C PHE A 629 13.63 -26.81 1.40
N ASP A 630 14.44 -27.19 2.35
CA ASP A 630 15.01 -28.55 2.40
C ASP A 630 13.91 -29.65 2.54
N GLY A 631 12.81 -29.36 3.25
CA GLY A 631 11.69 -30.28 3.46
C GLY A 631 10.59 -30.22 2.38
N ILE A 632 10.78 -29.52 1.26
CA ILE A 632 9.79 -29.36 0.18
C ILE A 632 10.45 -29.67 -1.18
N ASN A 633 9.78 -30.51 -1.99
CA ASN A 633 10.23 -30.84 -3.35
C ASN A 633 11.70 -31.30 -3.40
N ASP A 634 12.12 -32.15 -2.45
CA ASP A 634 13.49 -32.68 -2.30
C ASP A 634 14.57 -31.57 -2.23
N GLY A 635 14.25 -30.42 -1.63
CA GLY A 635 15.18 -29.30 -1.53
C GLY A 635 15.48 -28.58 -2.86
N ASN A 636 14.68 -28.78 -3.89
CA ASN A 636 14.84 -28.11 -5.18
C ASN A 636 14.13 -26.74 -5.21
N TRP A 637 14.53 -25.88 -6.15
CA TRP A 637 13.81 -24.65 -6.43
C TRP A 637 12.43 -24.97 -7.03
N PHE A 638 11.38 -24.37 -6.46
CA PHE A 638 10.01 -24.46 -6.98
C PHE A 638 9.35 -23.09 -7.06
N ARG A 639 8.30 -22.97 -7.83
CA ARG A 639 7.58 -21.69 -8.03
C ARG A 639 6.91 -21.24 -6.76
N ALA A 640 7.03 -19.96 -6.44
CA ALA A 640 6.19 -19.35 -5.41
C ALA A 640 4.73 -19.36 -5.89
N ARG A 641 3.77 -19.47 -4.96
CA ARG A 641 2.34 -19.55 -5.31
C ARG A 641 1.82 -18.36 -6.11
N GLN A 642 2.39 -17.17 -5.90
CA GLN A 642 2.06 -15.94 -6.64
C GLN A 642 2.82 -15.81 -7.97
N ASP A 643 3.69 -16.76 -8.33
CA ASP A 643 4.48 -16.68 -9.55
C ASP A 643 3.61 -16.63 -10.80
N ARG A 644 3.77 -15.57 -11.59
CA ARG A 644 3.17 -15.37 -12.91
C ARG A 644 4.24 -14.88 -13.85
N VAL A 645 4.34 -15.53 -15.04
CA VAL A 645 5.39 -15.22 -15.99
C VAL A 645 5.08 -13.92 -16.75
N HIS A 646 3.86 -13.79 -17.23
CA HIS A 646 3.41 -12.63 -18.00
C HIS A 646 2.24 -11.98 -17.28
N ASP A 647 2.31 -10.65 -17.14
CA ASP A 647 1.23 -9.81 -16.65
C ASP A 647 1.14 -8.55 -17.52
N ILE A 648 -0.03 -8.31 -18.12
CA ILE A 648 -0.28 -7.20 -19.04
C ILE A 648 -1.52 -6.47 -18.57
N SER A 649 -1.44 -5.15 -18.45
CA SER A 649 -2.60 -4.29 -18.23
C SER A 649 -2.59 -3.14 -19.23
N VAL A 650 -3.75 -2.90 -19.86
CA VAL A 650 -3.99 -1.77 -20.76
C VAL A 650 -5.14 -0.97 -20.22
N VAL A 651 -4.91 0.29 -19.92
CA VAL A 651 -5.92 1.24 -19.44
C VAL A 651 -6.06 2.37 -20.44
N GLY A 652 -7.27 2.63 -20.89
CA GLY A 652 -7.59 3.72 -21.79
C GLY A 652 -8.76 4.53 -21.26
N ILE A 653 -8.63 5.85 -21.29
CA ILE A 653 -9.67 6.81 -20.94
C ILE A 653 -9.80 7.77 -22.12
N TYR A 654 -11.02 7.92 -22.66
CA TYR A 654 -11.30 8.74 -23.81
C TYR A 654 -12.43 9.75 -23.54
N GLU A 655 -12.12 11.02 -23.60
CA GLU A 655 -13.10 12.10 -23.53
C GLU A 655 -13.83 12.21 -24.88
N LEU A 656 -14.95 11.50 -25.03
CA LEU A 656 -15.75 11.50 -26.23
C LEU A 656 -16.34 12.88 -26.51
N SER A 657 -16.78 13.56 -25.44
CA SER A 657 -17.31 14.92 -25.50
C SER A 657 -17.14 15.61 -24.13
N LYS A 658 -17.51 16.90 -24.03
CA LYS A 658 -17.52 17.62 -22.73
C LYS A 658 -18.41 16.93 -21.67
N LYS A 659 -19.35 16.07 -22.06
CA LYS A 659 -20.30 15.40 -21.16
C LYS A 659 -20.02 13.92 -20.99
N TRP A 660 -19.32 13.26 -21.91
CA TRP A 660 -19.12 11.83 -21.90
C TRP A 660 -17.63 11.48 -21.86
N THR A 661 -17.26 10.66 -20.89
CA THR A 661 -15.95 10.03 -20.79
C THR A 661 -16.10 8.51 -20.82
N LEU A 662 -15.35 7.85 -21.69
CA LEU A 662 -15.31 6.40 -21.80
C LEU A 662 -14.04 5.87 -21.14
N GLY A 663 -14.17 4.73 -20.46
CA GLY A 663 -13.04 4.02 -19.85
C GLY A 663 -13.00 2.57 -20.34
N ALA A 664 -11.81 2.03 -20.55
CA ALA A 664 -11.59 0.64 -20.85
C ALA A 664 -10.35 0.12 -20.12
N THR A 665 -10.45 -1.09 -19.56
CA THR A 665 -9.32 -1.78 -18.93
C THR A 665 -9.27 -3.21 -19.43
N PHE A 666 -8.15 -3.59 -20.04
CA PHE A 666 -7.87 -4.97 -20.41
C PHE A 666 -6.75 -5.49 -19.52
N VAL A 667 -6.93 -6.68 -18.96
CA VAL A 667 -5.92 -7.39 -18.17
C VAL A 667 -5.71 -8.79 -18.74
N PHE A 668 -4.45 -9.22 -18.79
CA PHE A 668 -4.05 -10.58 -19.10
C PHE A 668 -2.92 -11.00 -18.18
N ASN A 669 -3.02 -12.17 -17.58
CA ASN A 669 -1.90 -12.79 -16.89
C ASN A 669 -1.88 -14.30 -17.08
N THR A 670 -0.67 -14.87 -17.07
CA THR A 670 -0.48 -16.32 -16.97
C THR A 670 -0.96 -16.80 -15.61
N GLY A 671 -1.50 -18.00 -15.54
CA GLY A 671 -1.96 -18.58 -14.30
C GLY A 671 -0.87 -18.65 -13.23
N ASN A 672 -1.23 -18.40 -11.98
CA ASN A 672 -0.36 -18.56 -10.82
C ASN A 672 -0.02 -20.06 -10.58
N ALA A 673 1.04 -20.30 -9.83
CA ALA A 673 1.45 -21.66 -9.48
C ALA A 673 0.51 -22.27 -8.42
N VAL A 674 0.18 -23.55 -8.58
CA VAL A 674 -0.72 -24.29 -7.69
C VAL A 674 -0.25 -25.72 -7.51
N THR A 675 -0.71 -26.34 -6.44
CA THR A 675 -0.51 -27.78 -6.16
C THR A 675 -1.77 -28.53 -6.59
N PHE A 676 -1.64 -29.41 -7.58
CA PHE A 676 -2.71 -30.32 -7.98
C PHE A 676 -2.33 -31.77 -7.68
N PRO A 677 -3.33 -32.65 -7.45
CA PRO A 677 -3.04 -34.05 -7.27
C PRO A 677 -2.40 -34.67 -8.52
N SER A 678 -1.38 -35.48 -8.32
CA SER A 678 -0.66 -36.22 -9.37
C SER A 678 -1.25 -37.60 -9.60
N GLY A 679 -2.04 -38.09 -8.65
CA GLY A 679 -2.69 -39.40 -8.68
C GLY A 679 -3.69 -39.56 -7.54
N LYS A 680 -4.30 -40.72 -7.47
CA LYS A 680 -5.18 -41.12 -6.37
C LYS A 680 -4.96 -42.58 -6.02
N TYR A 681 -5.27 -42.92 -4.79
CA TYR A 681 -5.32 -44.31 -4.28
C TYR A 681 -6.53 -44.46 -3.36
N GLU A 682 -6.92 -45.69 -3.13
CA GLU A 682 -8.03 -46.00 -2.22
C GLU A 682 -7.45 -46.53 -0.88
N MET A 683 -7.98 -46.00 0.22
CA MET A 683 -7.66 -46.41 1.58
C MET A 683 -8.94 -46.49 2.39
N ASP A 684 -9.24 -47.66 2.95
CA ASP A 684 -10.47 -47.92 3.72
C ASP A 684 -11.78 -47.53 3.01
N GLY A 685 -11.85 -47.77 1.66
CA GLY A 685 -13.00 -47.44 0.85
C GLY A 685 -13.17 -45.95 0.56
N LYS A 686 -12.17 -45.13 0.89
CA LYS A 686 -12.13 -43.68 0.60
C LYS A 686 -11.03 -43.39 -0.41
N THR A 687 -11.36 -42.55 -1.38
CA THR A 687 -10.36 -42.05 -2.32
C THR A 687 -9.52 -40.97 -1.66
N MET A 688 -8.21 -41.17 -1.73
CA MET A 688 -7.18 -40.26 -1.26
C MET A 688 -6.42 -39.71 -2.47
N PHE A 689 -6.29 -38.38 -2.56
CA PHE A 689 -5.47 -37.78 -3.59
C PHE A 689 -4.00 -37.72 -3.17
N TYR A 690 -3.13 -38.02 -4.14
CA TYR A 690 -1.68 -38.05 -3.95
C TYR A 690 -1.03 -36.84 -4.65
N TYR A 691 -0.16 -36.15 -3.93
CA TYR A 691 0.52 -34.92 -4.38
C TYR A 691 2.03 -35.17 -4.41
N THR A 692 2.70 -34.84 -5.53
CA THR A 692 4.15 -35.04 -5.70
C THR A 692 4.94 -33.77 -5.56
N GLU A 693 4.44 -32.66 -6.09
CA GLU A 693 5.17 -31.40 -6.13
C GLU A 693 4.31 -30.23 -5.61
N ARG A 694 4.84 -29.49 -4.67
CA ARG A 694 4.25 -28.22 -4.25
C ARG A 694 4.40 -27.19 -5.35
N ASN A 695 3.29 -26.54 -5.77
CA ASN A 695 3.24 -25.56 -6.84
C ASN A 695 3.78 -26.05 -8.19
N GLY A 696 3.69 -27.34 -8.47
CA GLY A 696 4.16 -27.97 -9.71
C GLY A 696 3.37 -27.58 -10.95
N TYR A 697 2.11 -27.19 -10.79
CA TYR A 697 1.18 -26.86 -11.86
C TYR A 697 0.89 -25.36 -11.93
N ARG A 698 0.15 -24.96 -12.97
CA ARG A 698 -0.34 -23.59 -13.15
C ARG A 698 -1.84 -23.55 -13.35
N MET A 699 -2.50 -22.55 -12.78
CA MET A 699 -3.86 -22.21 -13.13
C MET A 699 -3.96 -21.82 -14.62
N PRO A 700 -5.13 -21.93 -15.25
CA PRO A 700 -5.38 -21.39 -16.59
C PRO A 700 -5.11 -19.90 -16.67
N ASN A 701 -4.72 -19.43 -17.88
CA ASN A 701 -4.51 -18.01 -18.12
C ASN A 701 -5.80 -17.20 -17.85
N TYR A 702 -5.62 -16.08 -17.19
CA TYR A 702 -6.66 -15.13 -16.86
C TYR A 702 -6.66 -13.96 -17.83
N HIS A 703 -7.81 -13.55 -18.32
CA HIS A 703 -7.94 -12.27 -19.01
C HIS A 703 -9.37 -11.73 -18.93
N ARG A 704 -9.49 -10.40 -18.99
CA ARG A 704 -10.75 -9.69 -18.83
C ARG A 704 -10.70 -8.33 -19.51
N LEU A 705 -11.83 -7.89 -20.03
CA LEU A 705 -12.06 -6.54 -20.51
C LEU A 705 -13.18 -5.90 -19.68
N ASP A 706 -12.90 -4.74 -19.09
CA ASP A 706 -13.87 -3.94 -18.37
C ASP A 706 -14.09 -2.64 -19.14
N LEU A 707 -15.35 -2.20 -19.23
CA LEU A 707 -15.76 -1.00 -19.94
C LEU A 707 -16.53 -0.08 -18.99
N SER A 708 -16.38 1.23 -19.16
CA SER A 708 -17.21 2.22 -18.47
C SER A 708 -17.54 3.41 -19.34
N ALA A 709 -18.64 4.08 -19.01
CA ALA A 709 -19.05 5.35 -19.58
C ALA A 709 -19.55 6.27 -18.46
N THR A 710 -18.97 7.44 -18.31
CA THR A 710 -19.38 8.45 -17.33
C THR A 710 -20.03 9.62 -18.03
N TYR A 711 -21.27 9.95 -17.62
CA TYR A 711 -22.05 11.07 -18.11
C TYR A 711 -22.09 12.20 -17.08
N GLU A 712 -21.56 13.36 -17.42
CA GLU A 712 -21.55 14.58 -16.59
C GLU A 712 -22.37 15.69 -17.28
N PRO A 713 -23.69 15.82 -16.99
CA PRO A 713 -24.55 16.77 -17.73
C PRO A 713 -24.19 18.24 -17.51
N ASN A 714 -23.57 18.56 -16.36
CA ASN A 714 -23.34 19.95 -15.91
C ASN A 714 -21.88 20.13 -15.46
N LYS A 715 -20.92 20.20 -16.41
CA LYS A 715 -19.50 20.50 -16.10
C LYS A 715 -19.25 21.96 -15.71
N GLU A 716 -20.12 22.90 -16.11
CA GLU A 716 -19.88 24.33 -15.94
C GLU A 716 -20.56 24.87 -14.68
N ASN A 717 -19.76 25.48 -13.81
CA ASN A 717 -20.07 26.44 -12.72
C ASN A 717 -21.40 26.29 -11.96
N LYS A 718 -21.85 25.09 -11.59
CA LYS A 718 -23.04 24.92 -10.73
C LYS A 718 -22.62 24.50 -9.34
N ARG A 719 -23.33 25.05 -8.33
CA ARG A 719 -23.21 24.66 -6.92
C ARG A 719 -23.45 23.16 -6.69
N PHE A 720 -24.29 22.54 -7.52
CA PHE A 720 -24.57 21.11 -7.53
C PHE A 720 -24.05 20.48 -8.82
N LYS A 721 -23.11 19.55 -8.68
CA LYS A 721 -22.57 18.73 -9.78
C LYS A 721 -23.09 17.32 -9.62
N SER A 722 -23.50 16.70 -10.73
CA SER A 722 -24.01 15.32 -10.75
C SER A 722 -23.39 14.56 -11.92
N SER A 723 -23.11 13.28 -11.72
CA SER A 723 -22.69 12.40 -12.80
C SER A 723 -23.27 11.00 -12.66
N TRP A 724 -23.41 10.32 -13.79
CA TRP A 724 -23.81 8.92 -13.86
C TRP A 724 -22.66 8.12 -14.45
N SER A 725 -22.25 7.07 -13.76
CA SER A 725 -21.25 6.13 -14.23
C SER A 725 -21.90 4.79 -14.51
N PHE A 726 -21.77 4.32 -15.75
CA PHE A 726 -22.22 3.01 -16.22
C PHE A 726 -20.97 2.15 -16.42
N GLY A 727 -21.01 0.90 -16.01
CA GLY A 727 -19.87 -0.02 -16.15
C GLY A 727 -20.31 -1.42 -16.50
N VAL A 728 -19.42 -2.16 -17.15
CA VAL A 728 -19.52 -3.61 -17.33
C VAL A 728 -18.17 -4.21 -17.03
N TYR A 729 -18.10 -4.97 -15.94
CA TYR A 729 -16.96 -5.79 -15.62
C TYR A 729 -17.02 -7.08 -16.42
N ASN A 730 -15.88 -7.54 -16.96
CA ASN A 730 -15.80 -8.75 -17.78
C ASN A 730 -16.77 -8.73 -18.97
N ALA A 731 -16.66 -7.72 -19.83
CA ALA A 731 -17.63 -7.41 -20.89
C ALA A 731 -17.90 -8.55 -21.87
N TYR A 732 -16.95 -9.45 -22.11
CA TYR A 732 -17.14 -10.63 -22.96
C TYR A 732 -17.47 -11.91 -22.19
N ASN A 733 -17.84 -11.79 -20.89
CA ASN A 733 -18.41 -12.88 -20.06
C ASN A 733 -17.53 -14.14 -19.95
N ARG A 734 -16.18 -13.97 -19.90
CA ARG A 734 -15.27 -15.09 -19.75
C ARG A 734 -15.39 -15.72 -18.35
N LYS A 735 -15.52 -17.02 -18.29
CA LYS A 735 -15.49 -17.80 -17.04
C LYS A 735 -14.02 -18.07 -16.65
N ASN A 736 -13.39 -17.09 -16.00
CA ASN A 736 -12.04 -17.24 -15.46
C ASN A 736 -12.04 -18.24 -14.29
N ALA A 737 -10.98 -19.05 -14.19
CA ALA A 737 -10.87 -20.00 -13.09
C ALA A 737 -10.55 -19.26 -11.77
N TYR A 738 -11.39 -19.44 -10.77
CA TYR A 738 -11.13 -19.04 -9.38
C TYR A 738 -10.51 -20.19 -8.59
N ILE A 739 -11.14 -21.35 -8.65
CA ILE A 739 -10.66 -22.61 -8.06
C ILE A 739 -10.80 -23.72 -9.11
N ILE A 740 -9.89 -24.66 -9.09
CA ILE A 740 -10.03 -25.97 -9.75
C ILE A 740 -10.11 -27.01 -8.63
N ASP A 741 -11.24 -27.70 -8.59
CA ASP A 741 -11.53 -28.78 -7.66
C ASP A 741 -11.48 -30.12 -8.38
N PHE A 742 -11.07 -31.19 -7.72
CA PHE A 742 -10.96 -32.51 -8.27
C PHE A 742 -11.96 -33.42 -7.55
N ARG A 743 -12.82 -34.07 -8.32
CA ARG A 743 -13.85 -34.97 -7.82
C ARG A 743 -13.88 -36.25 -8.62
N GLU A 744 -14.35 -37.33 -7.99
CA GLU A 744 -14.66 -38.54 -8.71
C GLU A 744 -15.92 -38.33 -9.56
N ASN A 745 -15.90 -38.94 -10.76
CA ASN A 745 -17.11 -38.99 -11.59
C ASN A 745 -18.16 -39.87 -10.89
N GLU A 746 -19.39 -39.37 -10.81
CA GLU A 746 -20.49 -40.05 -10.08
C GLU A 746 -20.83 -41.43 -10.69
N SER A 747 -20.65 -41.57 -12.00
CA SER A 747 -20.96 -42.83 -12.73
C SER A 747 -19.76 -43.79 -12.81
N ASN A 748 -18.54 -43.32 -12.67
CA ASN A 748 -17.32 -44.12 -12.72
C ASN A 748 -16.22 -43.54 -11.82
N LYS A 749 -16.10 -44.04 -10.63
CA LYS A 749 -15.13 -43.63 -9.60
C LYS A 749 -13.67 -43.71 -10.05
N ASN A 750 -13.36 -44.50 -11.08
CA ASN A 750 -12.00 -44.56 -11.65
C ASN A 750 -11.61 -43.27 -12.40
N ILE A 751 -12.59 -42.47 -12.81
CA ILE A 751 -12.37 -41.21 -13.50
C ILE A 751 -12.36 -40.04 -12.49
N THR A 752 -11.30 -39.25 -12.52
CA THR A 752 -11.23 -37.99 -11.79
C THR A 752 -11.55 -36.84 -12.74
N GLU A 753 -12.51 -36.01 -12.35
CA GLU A 753 -12.91 -34.84 -13.10
C GLU A 753 -12.36 -33.57 -12.44
N ALA A 754 -11.86 -32.64 -13.25
CA ALA A 754 -11.44 -31.32 -12.80
C ALA A 754 -12.56 -30.31 -13.02
N TYR A 755 -13.12 -29.78 -11.96
CA TYR A 755 -14.20 -28.79 -11.97
C TYR A 755 -13.62 -27.38 -11.85
N ARG A 756 -13.86 -26.55 -12.84
CA ARG A 756 -13.51 -25.15 -12.81
C ARG A 756 -14.63 -24.30 -12.21
N VAL A 757 -14.40 -23.75 -11.05
CA VAL A 757 -15.27 -22.74 -10.42
C VAL A 757 -14.88 -21.36 -10.92
N ALA A 758 -15.83 -20.58 -11.42
CA ALA A 758 -15.64 -19.17 -11.77
C ALA A 758 -16.55 -18.31 -10.90
N LEU A 759 -16.01 -17.20 -10.36
CA LEU A 759 -16.78 -16.28 -9.51
C LEU A 759 -17.69 -15.38 -10.34
N PHE A 760 -17.13 -14.75 -11.38
CA PHE A 760 -17.79 -13.69 -12.10
C PHE A 760 -17.96 -13.98 -13.60
N GLY A 761 -19.14 -13.68 -14.10
CA GLY A 761 -19.40 -13.44 -15.51
C GLY A 761 -19.37 -11.94 -15.81
N ALA A 762 -20.15 -11.49 -16.78
CA ALA A 762 -20.36 -10.08 -17.04
C ALA A 762 -21.21 -9.47 -15.91
N ILE A 763 -20.69 -8.41 -15.27
CA ILE A 763 -21.38 -7.71 -14.18
C ILE A 763 -21.63 -6.25 -14.60
N PRO A 764 -22.87 -5.85 -14.85
CA PRO A 764 -23.22 -4.46 -15.06
C PRO A 764 -23.20 -3.67 -13.75
N SER A 765 -22.89 -2.39 -13.85
CA SER A 765 -22.96 -1.46 -12.71
C SER A 765 -23.47 -0.10 -13.13
N VAL A 766 -24.17 0.55 -12.22
CA VAL A 766 -24.62 1.94 -12.36
C VAL A 766 -24.41 2.64 -11.04
N THR A 767 -23.81 3.83 -11.09
CA THR A 767 -23.59 4.66 -9.91
C THR A 767 -23.96 6.11 -10.22
N TRP A 768 -24.79 6.70 -9.40
CA TRP A 768 -25.06 8.13 -9.40
C TRP A 768 -24.13 8.81 -8.40
N ASN A 769 -23.36 9.79 -8.87
CA ASN A 769 -22.47 10.59 -8.03
C ASN A 769 -22.96 12.03 -7.97
N PHE A 770 -22.74 12.68 -6.83
CA PHE A 770 -23.13 14.07 -6.61
C PHE A 770 -22.05 14.81 -5.79
N LYS A 771 -21.98 16.15 -5.99
CA LYS A 771 -21.10 17.05 -5.24
C LYS A 771 -21.76 18.43 -5.09
N PHE A 772 -21.74 18.95 -3.85
CA PHE A 772 -22.21 20.28 -3.47
C PHE A 772 -21.06 21.22 -3.16
#